data_ca17f5b5a983906ebbf5d952a22e779e
#
_entry.id   ca17f5b5a983906ebbf5d952a22e779e
#
_cell.length_a   1.000
_cell.length_b   1.000
_cell.length_c   1.000
_cell.angle_alpha   90.00
_cell.angle_beta   90.00
_cell.angle_gamma   90.00
#
_symmetry.space_group_name_H-M   'P 1'
#
loop_
_entity.id
_entity.type
_entity.pdbx_description
1 polymer ?
#
loop_
_entity_poly.entity_id
_entity_poly.type
_entity_poly.pdbx_seq_one_letter_code
_entity_poly.pdbx_strand_id
1 'polypeptide(L)'
;MKNYKKGLLCIMVLSAMPLIAAENKTIYVNTFDDEDNINSDKCSLREAVQAASLNKAYGGCSAGNTLNGQKDIIQLEAGEYKLEKEISPTSQIIIQGKSPADWGKKSPLTNDYPLMGKLVSKISGQNKTRLFNTLGSESTLTLLDVELTKGYSKGDGGALYVAGPLFMDNSAITASKSEKSGGAVYFVAQNSEKSLSLNHTLVEGNNAITGSVLAMDCTANLIKTKAKISITNSSIVKNGNLNNSSSTLDFCGYVVANLSANTIAKNIASSSNSSIINNVDSTGHPLSLLSSLILNSNTIVENTANNILYYDENGNKNLNFNVLAYNVGESCSYTSAKNIALNNIDMTAVNNAVELNGVSKCTLPDPASNNGSTRNIANNIDVSNISMTSILSSYQEGSDYNLYLPLYYPKDNKTNTDLVDVLATGCSEVDQRAIERVTSSTLVFNPTLTNSCDIGSVEMMHLTAADIGDLINSSAVKTIDDLQKDIDWIKALMNNKDRDPDYSIMDKDNLKKAEDLLKYTKQYQEYRTIYVDPFKLALPDEVEVTGAGARQLKALNSDNYEITAEAQGVGDLNGSQSGIDLSSIKVDTNLKCEWKPDLKRIIMYRLDGKETVASKAEYCKYTILNKATGISSSGILQARFTNIAPIANDDTYSISPSSNLEITVNPLENDSDDGDGSTTHLSTAKKSFYSDKEIGEIPIHIEKLPAGLTLTAERQGPCPGSHAGEICYGGKLHFAVKNNLSRFDYPVTYKIYDAEELGSNTATIFLMNTAENTNTSSGGGSFGIYGIFVLASLGLYRRYRMK
;
A
#
# COMPACT_ATOMS: atom_id res chain seq x y z
N MET A 1 -3.76 -31.58 -57.51
CA MET A 1 -3.45 -32.85 -56.85
C MET A 1 -3.03 -32.53 -55.44
N LYS A 2 -4.01 -32.64 -54.51
CA LYS A 2 -4.19 -33.72 -53.54
C LYS A 2 -2.99 -33.91 -52.61
N ASN A 3 -3.11 -33.50 -51.32
CA ASN A 3 -3.28 -34.51 -50.28
C ASN A 3 -3.64 -33.84 -48.94
N TYR A 4 -4.81 -34.23 -48.44
CA TYR A 4 -5.28 -34.02 -47.06
C TYR A 4 -4.47 -34.96 -46.14
N LYS A 5 -3.95 -34.38 -45.02
CA LYS A 5 -3.61 -35.20 -43.85
C LYS A 5 -4.44 -34.72 -42.70
N LYS A 6 -5.32 -35.58 -42.25
CA LYS A 6 -6.09 -35.47 -41.00
C LYS A 6 -5.08 -35.58 -39.84
N GLY A 7 -4.92 -34.52 -39.10
CA GLY A 7 -4.24 -34.53 -37.78
C GLY A 7 -5.28 -34.74 -36.70
N LEU A 8 -5.17 -35.84 -36.01
CA LEU A 8 -5.91 -36.22 -34.82
C LEU A 8 -5.67 -35.22 -33.70
N LEU A 9 -6.70 -34.49 -33.30
CA LEU A 9 -6.66 -33.58 -32.15
C LEU A 9 -6.79 -34.40 -30.87
N CYS A 10 -5.65 -34.72 -30.24
CA CYS A 10 -5.61 -35.29 -28.91
C CYS A 10 -5.96 -34.20 -27.92
N ILE A 11 -7.18 -34.16 -27.40
CA ILE A 11 -7.57 -33.31 -26.27
C ILE A 11 -6.96 -33.95 -25.04
N MET A 12 -5.77 -33.42 -24.61
CA MET A 12 -5.32 -33.65 -23.26
C MET A 12 -6.20 -32.81 -22.32
N VAL A 13 -7.08 -33.49 -21.63
CA VAL A 13 -7.71 -32.96 -20.41
C VAL A 13 -6.62 -32.91 -19.36
N LEU A 14 -5.91 -31.79 -19.31
CA LEU A 14 -5.13 -31.41 -18.14
C LEU A 14 -6.14 -31.16 -17.02
N SER A 15 -6.31 -32.13 -16.14
CA SER A 15 -6.88 -31.93 -14.83
C SER A 15 -6.07 -30.81 -14.16
N ALA A 16 -6.61 -29.61 -14.11
CA ALA A 16 -6.09 -28.55 -13.27
C ALA A 16 -6.28 -29.03 -11.83
N MET A 17 -5.27 -29.71 -11.28
CA MET A 17 -5.12 -29.77 -9.83
C MET A 17 -4.95 -28.31 -9.38
N PRO A 18 -5.74 -27.82 -8.43
CA PRO A 18 -5.44 -26.55 -7.82
C PRO A 18 -4.04 -26.69 -7.23
N LEU A 19 -3.09 -25.89 -7.71
CA LEU A 19 -1.88 -25.61 -6.96
C LEU A 19 -2.36 -24.96 -5.65
N ILE A 20 -2.55 -25.79 -4.63
CA ILE A 20 -2.60 -25.32 -3.25
C ILE A 20 -1.20 -24.75 -3.05
N ALA A 21 -1.08 -23.41 -3.01
CA ALA A 21 0.15 -22.80 -2.54
C ALA A 21 0.41 -23.40 -1.17
N ALA A 22 1.49 -24.16 -1.06
CA ALA A 22 1.84 -24.80 0.20
C ALA A 22 2.13 -23.67 1.19
N GLU A 23 1.35 -23.59 2.25
CA GLU A 23 1.52 -22.60 3.31
C GLU A 23 2.82 -22.90 4.08
N ASN A 24 3.56 -21.85 4.46
CA ASN A 24 4.69 -21.95 5.38
C ASN A 24 4.19 -22.58 6.70
N LYS A 25 4.98 -23.47 7.27
CA LYS A 25 4.60 -24.09 8.54
C LYS A 25 5.03 -23.22 9.71
N THR A 26 4.13 -23.04 10.69
CA THR A 26 4.42 -22.25 11.89
C THR A 26 4.74 -23.16 13.07
N ILE A 27 5.87 -22.90 13.72
CA ILE A 27 6.33 -23.55 14.97
C ILE A 27 6.19 -22.50 16.08
N TYR A 28 5.37 -22.79 17.08
CA TYR A 28 5.11 -21.87 18.19
C TYR A 28 6.09 -22.14 19.35
N VAL A 29 6.81 -21.09 19.73
CA VAL A 29 7.68 -21.12 20.92
C VAL A 29 6.83 -20.82 22.15
N ASN A 30 6.91 -21.68 23.18
CA ASN A 30 6.07 -21.57 24.37
C ASN A 30 6.86 -21.51 25.70
N THR A 31 8.18 -21.37 25.62
CA THR A 31 9.03 -21.12 26.81
C THR A 31 10.08 -20.04 26.47
N PHE A 32 10.47 -19.26 27.47
CA PHE A 32 11.53 -18.25 27.36
C PHE A 32 12.92 -18.81 27.74
N ASP A 33 12.96 -20.02 28.27
CA ASP A 33 14.19 -20.71 28.64
C ASP A 33 14.91 -21.24 27.40
N ASP A 34 16.26 -21.27 27.42
CA ASP A 34 17.07 -21.78 26.33
C ASP A 34 17.29 -23.30 26.46
N GLU A 35 16.23 -24.06 26.31
CA GLU A 35 16.25 -25.53 26.40
C GLU A 35 16.74 -26.15 25.08
N ASP A 36 17.34 -27.36 25.17
CA ASP A 36 17.87 -28.12 24.04
C ASP A 36 17.57 -29.61 24.23
N ASN A 37 16.40 -30.05 23.78
CA ASN A 37 15.86 -31.40 23.85
C ASN A 37 15.76 -32.00 25.28
N ILE A 38 15.46 -31.13 26.24
CA ILE A 38 15.40 -31.50 27.66
C ILE A 38 13.96 -31.85 28.07
N ASN A 39 12.97 -31.18 27.48
CA ASN A 39 11.57 -31.27 27.89
C ASN A 39 10.67 -31.42 26.64
N SER A 40 9.82 -32.46 26.64
CA SER A 40 8.92 -32.73 25.52
C SER A 40 7.65 -31.86 25.51
N ASP A 41 7.38 -31.13 26.59
CA ASP A 41 6.17 -30.31 26.73
C ASP A 41 6.43 -28.84 26.49
N LYS A 42 7.71 -28.45 26.34
CA LYS A 42 8.13 -27.08 26.08
C LYS A 42 8.88 -27.00 24.75
N CYS A 43 8.62 -25.93 24.02
CA CYS A 43 9.27 -25.58 22.77
C CYS A 43 10.06 -24.28 22.97
N SER A 44 11.36 -24.36 23.11
CA SER A 44 12.24 -23.20 23.19
C SER A 44 12.55 -22.64 21.81
N LEU A 45 13.08 -21.41 21.74
CA LEU A 45 13.52 -20.81 20.47
C LEU A 45 14.58 -21.68 19.77
N ARG A 46 15.54 -22.22 20.53
CA ARG A 46 16.60 -23.13 20.03
C ARG A 46 16.02 -24.39 19.43
N GLU A 47 15.11 -25.03 20.14
CA GLU A 47 14.46 -26.26 19.69
C GLU A 47 13.57 -26.02 18.46
N ALA A 48 12.90 -24.85 18.38
CA ALA A 48 12.11 -24.48 17.20
C ALA A 48 12.99 -24.31 15.96
N VAL A 49 14.16 -23.64 16.09
CA VAL A 49 15.14 -23.54 15.00
C VAL A 49 15.67 -24.93 14.60
N GLN A 50 15.91 -25.80 15.56
CA GLN A 50 16.37 -27.16 15.29
C GLN A 50 15.29 -28.02 14.64
N ALA A 51 14.03 -27.92 15.09
CA ALA A 51 12.90 -28.60 14.47
C ALA A 51 12.67 -28.16 13.03
N ALA A 52 12.78 -26.85 12.73
CA ALA A 52 12.76 -26.29 11.40
C ALA A 52 13.93 -26.80 10.54
N SER A 53 15.13 -26.81 11.09
CA SER A 53 16.34 -27.26 10.38
C SER A 53 16.32 -28.76 10.04
N LEU A 54 15.74 -29.59 10.90
CA LEU A 54 15.62 -31.03 10.69
C LEU A 54 14.34 -31.45 9.96
N ASN A 55 13.40 -30.55 9.76
CA ASN A 55 12.04 -30.87 9.30
C ASN A 55 11.37 -31.98 10.12
N LYS A 56 11.68 -32.05 11.42
CA LYS A 56 11.24 -33.06 12.34
C LYS A 56 10.95 -32.45 13.70
N ALA A 57 10.00 -33.04 14.45
CA ALA A 57 9.76 -32.64 15.83
C ALA A 57 11.04 -32.76 16.68
N TYR A 58 11.31 -31.74 17.51
CA TYR A 58 12.49 -31.69 18.36
C TYR A 58 12.17 -30.99 19.70
N GLY A 59 12.54 -31.58 20.82
CA GLY A 59 12.04 -31.14 22.13
C GLY A 59 10.51 -31.15 22.16
N GLY A 60 9.89 -30.11 22.65
CA GLY A 60 8.44 -29.94 22.61
C GLY A 60 7.92 -29.26 21.36
N CYS A 61 8.77 -29.01 20.35
CA CYS A 61 8.41 -28.28 19.12
C CYS A 61 7.84 -29.21 18.04
N SER A 62 6.85 -28.74 17.33
CA SER A 62 6.34 -29.42 16.14
C SER A 62 7.39 -29.45 15.00
N ALA A 63 7.28 -30.45 14.11
CA ALA A 63 8.17 -30.55 12.95
C ALA A 63 8.01 -29.35 12.00
N GLY A 64 9.12 -28.95 11.36
CA GLY A 64 9.13 -28.00 10.28
C GLY A 64 8.47 -28.53 8.98
N ASN A 65 8.56 -27.76 7.91
CA ASN A 65 8.00 -28.08 6.61
C ASN A 65 8.94 -29.02 5.83
N THR A 66 8.40 -30.12 5.34
CA THR A 66 9.18 -31.10 4.57
C THR A 66 9.26 -30.78 3.08
N LEU A 67 8.57 -29.77 2.60
CA LEU A 67 8.57 -29.38 1.20
C LEU A 67 9.77 -28.49 0.87
N ASN A 68 10.51 -28.85 -0.15
CA ASN A 68 11.65 -28.05 -0.61
C ASN A 68 11.24 -26.65 -1.02
N GLY A 69 11.98 -25.65 -0.55
CA GLY A 69 11.77 -24.23 -0.89
C GLY A 69 10.74 -23.50 -0.01
N GLN A 70 10.08 -24.18 0.91
CA GLN A 70 9.22 -23.56 1.92
C GLN A 70 10.05 -23.06 3.10
N LYS A 71 9.61 -21.95 3.71
CA LYS A 71 10.22 -21.38 4.92
C LYS A 71 9.40 -21.75 6.13
N ASP A 72 10.05 -22.11 7.20
CA ASP A 72 9.38 -22.28 8.49
C ASP A 72 9.27 -20.94 9.21
N ILE A 73 8.13 -20.69 9.82
CA ILE A 73 7.88 -19.53 10.67
C ILE A 73 8.01 -19.97 12.12
N ILE A 74 8.92 -19.36 12.85
CA ILE A 74 9.08 -19.54 14.28
C ILE A 74 8.38 -18.37 14.96
N GLN A 75 7.22 -18.62 15.55
CA GLN A 75 6.39 -17.61 16.17
C GLN A 75 6.75 -17.45 17.65
N LEU A 76 7.09 -16.22 18.03
CA LEU A 76 7.42 -15.84 19.40
C LEU A 76 6.23 -15.14 20.08
N GLU A 77 6.13 -15.31 21.40
CA GLU A 77 5.26 -14.52 22.26
C GLU A 77 5.97 -13.25 22.79
N ALA A 78 5.20 -12.36 23.41
CA ALA A 78 5.77 -11.19 24.08
C ALA A 78 6.59 -11.61 25.30
N GLY A 79 7.84 -11.17 25.38
CA GLY A 79 8.76 -11.49 26.47
C GLY A 79 10.22 -11.51 26.05
N GLU A 80 11.12 -11.91 26.94
CA GLU A 80 12.56 -11.96 26.71
C GLU A 80 13.06 -13.41 26.65
N TYR A 81 13.54 -13.84 25.49
CA TYR A 81 14.20 -15.13 25.25
C TYR A 81 15.68 -15.00 25.53
N LYS A 82 16.18 -15.61 26.60
CA LYS A 82 17.56 -15.50 27.10
C LYS A 82 18.38 -16.65 26.57
N LEU A 83 19.32 -16.37 25.65
CA LEU A 83 20.20 -17.40 25.09
C LEU A 83 21.43 -17.62 25.96
N GLU A 84 21.76 -18.88 26.18
CA GLU A 84 23.01 -19.32 26.87
C GLU A 84 24.15 -19.54 25.84
N LYS A 85 23.83 -19.87 24.59
CA LYS A 85 24.76 -20.01 23.47
C LYS A 85 24.14 -19.55 22.16
N GLU A 86 24.95 -19.23 21.17
CA GLU A 86 24.46 -18.84 19.85
C GLU A 86 23.59 -19.93 19.21
N ILE A 87 22.67 -19.50 18.35
CA ILE A 87 21.84 -20.38 17.52
C ILE A 87 22.36 -20.36 16.10
N SER A 88 22.57 -21.56 15.51
CA SER A 88 23.06 -21.72 14.13
C SER A 88 22.00 -22.40 13.27
N PRO A 89 21.13 -21.64 12.59
CA PRO A 89 20.15 -22.22 11.68
C PRO A 89 20.83 -22.90 10.49
N THR A 90 20.32 -24.07 10.08
CA THR A 90 20.81 -24.80 8.91
C THR A 90 19.79 -24.86 7.77
N SER A 91 18.63 -24.24 7.94
CA SER A 91 17.59 -24.06 6.93
C SER A 91 17.16 -22.59 6.84
N GLN A 92 16.40 -22.24 5.81
CA GLN A 92 15.78 -20.93 5.71
C GLN A 92 14.65 -20.79 6.72
N ILE A 93 14.72 -19.79 7.61
CA ILE A 93 13.74 -19.58 8.66
C ILE A 93 13.28 -18.13 8.72
N ILE A 94 12.05 -17.95 9.20
CA ILE A 94 11.48 -16.67 9.60
C ILE A 94 11.25 -16.73 11.11
N ILE A 95 11.89 -15.85 11.86
CA ILE A 95 11.58 -15.65 13.28
C ILE A 95 10.70 -14.43 13.37
N GLN A 96 9.47 -14.63 13.82
CA GLN A 96 8.47 -13.58 13.92
C GLN A 96 8.10 -13.34 15.38
N GLY A 97 8.32 -12.14 15.86
CA GLY A 97 7.86 -11.66 17.15
C GLY A 97 6.33 -11.50 17.17
N LYS A 98 5.81 -11.26 18.36
CA LYS A 98 4.42 -10.87 18.53
C LYS A 98 4.26 -9.41 18.12
N SER A 99 3.33 -9.15 17.22
CA SER A 99 3.03 -7.79 16.81
C SER A 99 2.51 -6.98 18.01
N PRO A 100 3.03 -5.76 18.22
CA PRO A 100 2.52 -4.86 19.25
C PRO A 100 1.04 -4.52 19.07
N ALA A 101 0.33 -4.24 20.16
CA ALA A 101 -1.10 -3.94 20.13
C ALA A 101 -1.49 -2.71 19.28
N ASP A 102 -0.54 -1.78 19.08
CA ASP A 102 -0.77 -0.55 18.31
C ASP A 102 -0.56 -0.70 16.80
N TRP A 103 -0.12 -1.84 16.33
CA TRP A 103 0.18 -2.08 14.92
C TRP A 103 -1.05 -2.16 14.00
N GLY A 104 -2.23 -2.20 14.54
CA GLY A 104 -3.47 -2.11 13.77
C GLY A 104 -3.87 -0.69 13.38
N LYS A 105 -3.19 0.34 13.90
CA LYS A 105 -3.49 1.73 13.57
C LYS A 105 -2.84 2.10 12.24
N LYS A 106 -3.66 2.37 11.25
CA LYS A 106 -3.21 2.72 9.91
C LYS A 106 -2.80 4.17 9.82
N SER A 107 -1.85 4.47 8.92
CA SER A 107 -1.52 5.83 8.54
C SER A 107 -2.77 6.55 8.00
N PRO A 108 -3.03 7.78 8.42
CA PRO A 108 -4.12 8.57 7.84
C PRO A 108 -3.93 8.88 6.36
N LEU A 109 -2.70 8.81 5.86
CA LEU A 109 -2.37 9.07 4.47
C LEU A 109 -2.53 7.83 3.58
N THR A 110 -1.84 6.74 3.93
CA THR A 110 -1.83 5.53 3.09
C THR A 110 -2.94 4.56 3.44
N ASN A 111 -3.53 4.70 4.62
CA ASN A 111 -4.48 3.73 5.20
C ASN A 111 -3.93 2.29 5.32
N ASP A 112 -2.65 2.07 4.97
CA ASP A 112 -2.00 0.78 4.98
C ASP A 112 -0.93 0.65 6.07
N TYR A 113 -0.58 1.76 6.72
CA TYR A 113 0.58 1.81 7.57
C TYR A 113 0.23 1.78 9.05
N PRO A 114 0.69 0.78 9.80
CA PRO A 114 0.57 0.82 11.25
C PRO A 114 1.55 1.85 11.82
N LEU A 115 1.09 2.71 12.70
CA LEU A 115 1.97 3.43 13.61
C LEU A 115 2.67 2.37 14.47
N MET A 116 3.99 2.33 14.42
CA MET A 116 4.74 1.24 15.03
C MET A 116 4.94 1.49 16.52
N GLY A 117 4.29 0.67 17.33
CA GLY A 117 4.50 0.64 18.76
C GLY A 117 5.82 -0.04 19.15
N LYS A 118 6.11 -0.07 20.44
CA LYS A 118 7.31 -0.69 21.00
C LYS A 118 7.31 -2.19 20.77
N LEU A 119 8.44 -2.74 20.31
CA LEU A 119 8.64 -4.17 20.16
C LEU A 119 8.48 -4.91 21.51
N VAL A 120 7.76 -6.02 21.49
CA VAL A 120 7.39 -6.76 22.70
C VAL A 120 8.08 -8.12 22.81
N SER A 121 8.62 -8.66 21.71
CA SER A 121 9.38 -9.91 21.68
C SER A 121 10.88 -9.59 21.59
N LYS A 122 11.69 -10.11 22.52
CA LYS A 122 13.12 -9.83 22.62
C LYS A 122 13.94 -11.11 22.68
N ILE A 123 15.04 -11.16 21.94
CA ILE A 123 16.04 -12.23 22.00
C ILE A 123 17.32 -11.63 22.58
N SER A 124 17.77 -12.13 23.71
CA SER A 124 18.88 -11.55 24.50
C SER A 124 20.05 -12.51 24.60
N GLY A 125 21.25 -12.04 24.23
CA GLY A 125 22.52 -12.73 24.46
C GLY A 125 23.09 -12.51 25.87
N GLN A 126 22.43 -11.73 26.73
CA GLN A 126 22.81 -11.45 28.11
C GLN A 126 24.22 -10.87 28.27
N ASN A 127 24.79 -10.29 27.21
CA ASN A 127 26.22 -9.90 27.10
C ASN A 127 27.20 -11.10 27.26
N LYS A 128 26.76 -12.33 26.95
CA LYS A 128 27.56 -13.55 27.09
C LYS A 128 27.79 -14.24 25.77
N THR A 129 26.79 -14.21 24.87
CA THR A 129 26.83 -14.94 23.60
C THR A 129 26.32 -14.12 22.44
N ARG A 130 26.80 -14.42 21.24
CA ARG A 130 26.17 -14.01 19.99
C ARG A 130 24.77 -14.63 19.91
N LEU A 131 23.87 -14.02 19.14
CA LEU A 131 22.51 -14.53 19.00
C LEU A 131 22.42 -15.56 17.86
N PHE A 132 22.80 -15.17 16.65
CA PHE A 132 22.74 -16.07 15.49
C PHE A 132 24.03 -16.11 14.69
N ASN A 133 24.32 -17.31 14.15
CA ASN A 133 25.45 -17.57 13.30
C ASN A 133 25.05 -18.45 12.11
N THR A 134 25.12 -17.94 10.88
CA THR A 134 24.78 -18.69 9.67
C THR A 134 26.01 -19.07 8.84
N LEU A 135 27.24 -18.94 9.39
CA LEU A 135 28.48 -19.20 8.63
C LEU A 135 28.55 -20.62 8.08
N GLY A 136 28.12 -21.62 8.86
CA GLY A 136 28.21 -23.02 8.47
C GLY A 136 27.19 -23.48 7.44
N SER A 137 26.11 -22.72 7.23
CA SER A 137 24.99 -23.13 6.37
C SER A 137 24.68 -22.15 5.25
N GLU A 138 25.16 -20.91 5.36
CA GLU A 138 24.76 -19.80 4.48
C GLU A 138 23.22 -19.65 4.33
N SER A 139 22.46 -20.10 5.32
CA SER A 139 20.99 -20.09 5.29
C SER A 139 20.42 -18.68 5.39
N THR A 140 19.27 -18.46 4.76
CA THR A 140 18.53 -17.19 4.87
C THR A 140 17.93 -17.07 6.27
N LEU A 141 18.21 -15.94 6.92
CA LEU A 141 17.59 -15.55 8.18
C LEU A 141 16.67 -14.34 7.95
N THR A 142 15.40 -14.52 8.28
CA THR A 142 14.41 -13.42 8.26
C THR A 142 13.93 -13.16 9.69
N LEU A 143 13.96 -11.89 10.10
CA LEU A 143 13.61 -11.44 11.43
C LEU A 143 12.51 -10.37 11.31
N LEU A 144 11.35 -10.64 11.88
CA LEU A 144 10.19 -9.75 11.82
C LEU A 144 9.71 -9.46 13.24
N ASP A 145 9.43 -8.20 13.55
CA ASP A 145 8.76 -7.79 14.80
C ASP A 145 9.54 -8.17 16.07
N VAL A 146 10.87 -8.22 16.01
CA VAL A 146 11.70 -8.73 17.10
C VAL A 146 12.88 -7.80 17.44
N GLU A 147 13.14 -7.64 18.73
CA GLU A 147 14.35 -6.98 19.21
C GLU A 147 15.44 -8.03 19.53
N LEU A 148 16.58 -7.89 18.85
CA LEU A 148 17.83 -8.58 19.18
C LEU A 148 18.64 -7.71 20.14
N THR A 149 18.99 -8.20 21.33
CA THR A 149 19.63 -7.34 22.32
C THR A 149 20.78 -8.04 23.07
N LYS A 150 21.73 -7.26 23.54
CA LYS A 150 22.83 -7.72 24.41
C LYS A 150 23.59 -8.93 23.84
N GLY A 151 23.74 -8.98 22.52
CA GLY A 151 24.62 -9.94 21.86
C GLY A 151 26.09 -9.65 22.18
N TYR A 152 26.90 -10.70 22.30
CA TYR A 152 28.33 -10.55 22.59
C TYR A 152 29.19 -11.58 21.87
N SER A 153 30.31 -11.11 21.31
CA SER A 153 31.31 -11.99 20.71
C SER A 153 32.73 -11.49 20.98
N LYS A 154 33.65 -12.40 21.36
CA LYS A 154 35.08 -12.10 21.37
C LYS A 154 35.70 -12.01 19.97
N GLY A 155 34.99 -12.54 18.97
CA GLY A 155 35.32 -12.43 17.55
C GLY A 155 34.42 -11.42 16.86
N ASP A 156 34.11 -11.69 15.60
CA ASP A 156 33.25 -10.85 14.78
C ASP A 156 31.76 -11.12 15.02
N GLY A 157 30.90 -10.13 14.78
CA GLY A 157 29.46 -10.26 14.89
C GLY A 157 28.94 -10.34 16.32
N GLY A 158 28.68 -9.20 16.96
CA GLY A 158 28.18 -9.16 18.35
C GLY A 158 26.79 -9.78 18.49
N ALA A 159 25.82 -9.35 17.69
CA ALA A 159 24.52 -9.98 17.62
C ALA A 159 24.46 -11.06 16.54
N LEU A 160 24.90 -10.75 15.33
CA LEU A 160 24.76 -11.59 14.14
C LEU A 160 26.10 -11.80 13.44
N TYR A 161 26.42 -13.06 13.13
CA TYR A 161 27.44 -13.47 12.17
C TYR A 161 26.74 -14.12 10.97
N VAL A 162 26.69 -13.43 9.83
CA VAL A 162 25.81 -13.80 8.72
C VAL A 162 26.62 -14.09 7.48
N ALA A 163 26.47 -15.27 6.93
CA ALA A 163 27.05 -15.69 5.64
C ALA A 163 25.98 -15.96 4.57
N GLY A 164 24.71 -16.01 4.95
CA GLY A 164 23.56 -16.10 4.05
C GLY A 164 22.82 -14.78 3.90
N PRO A 165 21.72 -14.73 3.15
CA PRO A 165 20.87 -13.56 3.08
C PRO A 165 20.26 -13.24 4.47
N LEU A 166 20.23 -11.94 4.82
CA LEU A 166 19.61 -11.43 6.04
C LEU A 166 18.52 -10.42 5.65
N PHE A 167 17.32 -10.64 6.18
CA PHE A 167 16.21 -9.70 6.06
C PHE A 167 15.66 -9.38 7.45
N MET A 168 15.62 -8.09 7.77
CA MET A 168 15.00 -7.60 9.00
C MET A 168 13.96 -6.55 8.63
N ASP A 169 12.79 -6.69 9.22
CA ASP A 169 11.71 -5.72 9.06
C ASP A 169 11.01 -5.50 10.40
N ASN A 170 10.64 -4.24 10.67
CA ASN A 170 10.02 -3.84 11.92
C ASN A 170 10.75 -4.41 13.17
N SER A 171 12.07 -4.35 13.19
CA SER A 171 12.88 -5.05 14.18
C SER A 171 13.92 -4.12 14.79
N ALA A 172 14.64 -4.60 15.78
CA ALA A 172 15.72 -3.84 16.39
C ALA A 172 16.96 -4.70 16.67
N ILE A 173 18.16 -4.08 16.64
CA ILE A 173 19.40 -4.65 17.18
C ILE A 173 19.97 -3.64 18.15
N THR A 174 19.98 -4.01 19.45
CA THR A 174 20.36 -3.07 20.50
C THR A 174 21.47 -3.62 21.39
N ALA A 175 22.30 -2.70 21.91
CA ALA A 175 23.27 -2.95 22.99
C ALA A 175 24.16 -4.20 22.78
N SER A 176 24.50 -4.54 21.52
CA SER A 176 25.33 -5.70 21.21
C SER A 176 26.79 -5.30 21.00
N LYS A 177 27.71 -6.20 21.29
CA LYS A 177 29.15 -5.92 21.29
C LYS A 177 29.95 -7.03 20.63
N SER A 178 30.84 -6.62 19.72
CA SER A 178 31.97 -7.44 19.22
C SER A 178 33.28 -6.89 19.73
N GLU A 179 34.24 -7.74 20.08
CA GLU A 179 35.61 -7.29 20.39
C GLU A 179 36.46 -7.05 19.13
N LYS A 180 35.92 -7.40 17.94
CA LYS A 180 36.54 -7.16 16.65
C LYS A 180 35.67 -6.33 15.72
N SER A 181 34.93 -6.98 14.82
CA SER A 181 34.16 -6.32 13.77
C SER A 181 32.67 -6.67 13.83
N GLY A 182 31.80 -5.72 13.43
CA GLY A 182 30.37 -5.96 13.36
C GLY A 182 29.70 -6.02 14.74
N GLY A 183 29.55 -4.90 15.43
CA GLY A 183 28.90 -4.86 16.75
C GLY A 183 27.48 -5.41 16.70
N ALA A 184 26.68 -4.99 15.77
CA ALA A 184 25.38 -5.57 15.47
C ALA A 184 25.53 -6.74 14.47
N VAL A 185 26.06 -6.50 13.28
CA VAL A 185 26.15 -7.48 12.19
C VAL A 185 27.55 -7.57 11.61
N TYR A 186 28.08 -8.79 11.51
CA TYR A 186 29.20 -9.10 10.65
C TYR A 186 28.71 -9.90 9.46
N PHE A 187 28.92 -9.38 8.24
CA PHE A 187 28.34 -9.91 7.00
C PHE A 187 29.41 -10.46 6.05
N VAL A 188 29.25 -11.70 5.66
CA VAL A 188 30.17 -12.44 4.81
C VAL A 188 29.48 -12.81 3.49
N ALA A 189 29.99 -12.30 2.37
CA ALA A 189 29.44 -12.53 1.04
C ALA A 189 30.47 -13.23 0.13
N GLN A 190 30.92 -14.43 0.49
CA GLN A 190 32.10 -15.02 -0.15
C GLN A 190 31.88 -15.75 -1.47
N ASN A 191 30.80 -16.51 -1.66
CA ASN A 191 30.72 -17.46 -2.75
C ASN A 191 29.62 -17.21 -3.79
N SER A 192 28.69 -16.32 -3.47
CA SER A 192 27.57 -15.95 -4.33
C SER A 192 27.06 -14.56 -3.98
N GLU A 193 26.25 -13.96 -4.85
CA GLU A 193 25.56 -12.71 -4.51
C GLU A 193 24.71 -12.91 -3.24
N LYS A 194 24.94 -12.09 -2.24
CA LYS A 194 24.22 -12.11 -0.97
C LYS A 194 23.55 -10.77 -0.73
N SER A 195 22.42 -10.79 -0.04
CA SER A 195 21.64 -9.61 0.29
C SER A 195 21.52 -9.45 1.80
N LEU A 196 21.73 -8.22 2.28
CA LEU A 196 21.40 -7.79 3.62
C LEU A 196 20.38 -6.65 3.50
N SER A 197 19.24 -6.80 4.14
CA SER A 197 18.17 -5.79 4.15
C SER A 197 17.73 -5.49 5.57
N LEU A 198 17.82 -4.23 5.96
CA LEU A 198 17.24 -3.68 7.18
C LEU A 198 16.20 -2.67 6.76
N ASN A 199 14.93 -2.94 7.06
CA ASN A 199 13.82 -2.03 6.80
C ASN A 199 13.08 -1.75 8.10
N HIS A 200 12.67 -0.52 8.35
CA HIS A 200 12.02 -0.11 9.59
C HIS A 200 12.73 -0.68 10.84
N THR A 201 14.05 -0.63 10.85
CA THR A 201 14.87 -1.27 11.86
C THR A 201 15.60 -0.23 12.71
N LEU A 202 15.52 -0.39 14.04
CA LEU A 202 16.32 0.36 15.00
C LEU A 202 17.64 -0.35 15.26
N VAL A 203 18.77 0.34 15.04
CA VAL A 203 20.09 -0.16 15.39
C VAL A 203 20.74 0.81 16.37
N GLU A 204 20.72 0.48 17.66
CA GLU A 204 21.08 1.41 18.73
C GLU A 204 22.07 0.80 19.74
N GLY A 205 23.07 1.58 20.12
CA GLY A 205 23.98 1.25 21.24
C GLY A 205 24.90 0.06 21.00
N ASN A 206 25.11 -0.32 19.73
CA ASN A 206 26.01 -1.42 19.40
C ASN A 206 27.46 -0.96 19.31
N ASN A 207 28.42 -1.85 19.54
CA ASN A 207 29.83 -1.49 19.67
C ASN A 207 30.78 -2.54 19.08
N ALA A 208 31.79 -2.08 18.36
CA ALA A 208 32.90 -2.89 17.84
C ALA A 208 34.12 -2.00 17.55
N ILE A 209 35.27 -2.62 17.26
CA ILE A 209 36.46 -1.89 16.77
C ILE A 209 36.17 -1.43 15.32
N THR A 210 35.62 -2.28 14.46
CA THR A 210 35.26 -1.94 13.06
C THR A 210 33.78 -2.22 12.82
N GLY A 211 33.07 -1.26 12.25
CA GLY A 211 31.66 -1.40 11.97
C GLY A 211 30.83 -1.65 13.23
N SER A 212 30.69 -0.66 14.08
CA SER A 212 29.90 -0.82 15.33
C SER A 212 28.46 -1.29 15.04
N VAL A 213 27.94 -1.03 13.84
CA VAL A 213 26.68 -1.54 13.32
C VAL A 213 26.91 -2.68 12.33
N LEU A 214 27.57 -2.40 11.22
CA LEU A 214 27.81 -3.36 10.16
C LEU A 214 29.29 -3.35 9.76
N ALA A 215 29.91 -4.53 9.78
CA ALA A 215 31.17 -4.75 9.11
C ALA A 215 31.04 -5.86 8.09
N MET A 216 31.64 -5.67 6.94
CA MET A 216 31.75 -6.70 5.91
C MET A 216 33.07 -7.47 6.06
N ASP A 217 33.08 -8.73 5.60
CA ASP A 217 34.33 -9.46 5.45
C ASP A 217 35.12 -8.88 4.27
N CYS A 218 36.24 -8.22 4.54
CA CYS A 218 37.11 -7.56 3.57
C CYS A 218 38.25 -8.45 3.07
N THR A 219 38.04 -9.75 2.98
CA THR A 219 39.08 -10.67 2.44
C THR A 219 39.14 -10.67 0.92
N ALA A 220 40.27 -11.02 0.34
CA ALA A 220 40.53 -11.03 -1.10
C ALA A 220 39.53 -11.92 -1.90
N ASN A 221 38.80 -12.81 -1.27
CA ASN A 221 37.78 -13.65 -1.91
C ASN A 221 36.50 -12.88 -2.26
N LEU A 222 36.22 -11.73 -1.64
CA LEU A 222 35.11 -10.84 -1.96
C LEU A 222 35.21 -10.16 -3.33
N ILE A 223 36.35 -10.23 -3.98
CA ILE A 223 36.61 -9.61 -5.29
C ILE A 223 35.68 -10.17 -6.39
N LYS A 224 35.06 -11.31 -6.19
CA LYS A 224 34.30 -12.02 -7.21
C LYS A 224 32.77 -12.02 -6.98
N THR A 225 32.32 -11.62 -5.83
CA THR A 225 30.88 -11.71 -5.48
C THR A 225 30.32 -10.37 -5.04
N LYS A 226 29.17 -10.03 -5.60
CA LYS A 226 28.45 -8.81 -5.34
C LYS A 226 27.65 -8.94 -4.04
N ALA A 227 27.88 -8.01 -3.11
CA ALA A 227 27.02 -7.84 -1.93
C ALA A 227 25.98 -6.74 -2.21
N LYS A 228 24.72 -7.03 -1.92
CA LYS A 228 23.64 -6.03 -1.92
C LYS A 228 23.27 -5.68 -0.49
N ILE A 229 23.47 -4.45 -0.11
CA ILE A 229 23.12 -3.91 1.21
C ILE A 229 22.01 -2.90 1.02
N SER A 230 20.89 -3.09 1.71
CA SER A 230 19.77 -2.14 1.72
C SER A 230 19.43 -1.80 3.16
N ILE A 231 19.55 -0.53 3.53
CA ILE A 231 19.11 -0.01 4.82
C ILE A 231 18.11 1.10 4.53
N THR A 232 16.84 0.86 4.83
CA THR A 232 15.77 1.77 4.45
C THR A 232 14.85 2.05 5.63
N ASN A 233 14.32 3.27 5.69
CA ASN A 233 13.30 3.68 6.67
C ASN A 233 13.71 3.36 8.13
N SER A 234 15.00 3.46 8.45
CA SER A 234 15.58 2.92 9.68
C SER A 234 16.29 4.00 10.49
N SER A 235 16.57 3.68 11.76
CA SER A 235 17.37 4.53 12.64
C SER A 235 18.65 3.83 13.05
N ILE A 236 19.80 4.44 12.78
CA ILE A 236 21.12 4.00 13.18
C ILE A 236 21.67 5.04 14.16
N VAL A 237 21.51 4.82 15.46
CA VAL A 237 21.73 5.86 16.44
C VAL A 237 22.56 5.39 17.65
N LYS A 238 23.38 6.28 18.21
CA LYS A 238 24.13 6.07 19.45
C LYS A 238 25.03 4.82 19.42
N ASN A 239 25.49 4.39 18.24
CA ASN A 239 26.41 3.25 18.12
C ASN A 239 27.86 3.70 18.19
N GLY A 240 28.75 2.76 18.54
CA GLY A 240 30.16 2.99 18.77
C GLY A 240 30.45 3.58 20.16
N ASN A 241 31.72 3.82 20.41
CA ASN A 241 32.17 4.48 21.64
C ASN A 241 33.46 5.27 21.40
N LEU A 242 33.91 5.97 22.42
CA LEU A 242 35.12 6.80 22.39
C LEU A 242 36.45 6.00 22.39
N ASN A 243 36.43 4.67 22.46
CA ASN A 243 37.62 3.86 22.59
C ASN A 243 37.90 3.03 21.30
N ASN A 244 38.66 3.61 20.35
CA ASN A 244 39.23 2.96 19.18
C ASN A 244 38.24 2.36 18.14
N SER A 245 37.00 2.82 18.09
CA SER A 245 36.09 2.42 17.00
C SER A 245 36.51 3.08 15.67
N SER A 246 36.71 2.29 14.63
CA SER A 246 37.13 2.81 13.31
C SER A 246 35.97 3.22 12.42
N SER A 247 34.81 2.58 12.56
CA SER A 247 33.64 2.84 11.72
C SER A 247 32.33 2.44 12.37
N THR A 248 31.24 3.01 11.87
CA THR A 248 29.86 2.56 12.20
C THR A 248 29.33 1.62 11.14
N LEU A 249 29.32 2.04 9.88
CA LEU A 249 29.01 1.21 8.71
C LEU A 249 30.29 1.05 7.90
N ASP A 250 30.78 -0.17 7.73
CA ASP A 250 32.02 -0.48 7.04
C ASP A 250 31.74 -1.31 5.81
N PHE A 251 31.76 -0.67 4.64
CA PHE A 251 31.57 -1.31 3.35
C PHE A 251 32.92 -1.54 2.67
N CYS A 252 33.15 -2.74 2.21
CA CYS A 252 34.33 -3.07 1.47
C CYS A 252 34.07 -4.06 0.34
N GLY A 253 34.96 -4.09 -0.63
CA GLY A 253 34.82 -4.97 -1.78
C GLY A 253 33.74 -4.53 -2.77
N TYR A 254 33.21 -5.49 -3.54
CA TYR A 254 32.18 -5.25 -4.54
C TYR A 254 30.81 -5.16 -3.87
N VAL A 255 30.40 -3.94 -3.55
CA VAL A 255 29.15 -3.69 -2.83
C VAL A 255 28.23 -2.74 -3.61
N VAL A 256 26.93 -3.04 -3.58
CA VAL A 256 25.87 -2.10 -3.92
C VAL A 256 25.14 -1.79 -2.63
N ALA A 257 25.43 -0.62 -2.06
CA ALA A 257 24.83 -0.14 -0.82
C ALA A 257 23.78 0.92 -1.13
N ASN A 258 22.55 0.69 -0.65
CA ASN A 258 21.44 1.63 -0.71
C ASN A 258 21.01 1.98 0.71
N LEU A 259 21.20 3.24 1.10
CA LEU A 259 20.74 3.81 2.35
C LEU A 259 19.70 4.87 2.02
N SER A 260 18.44 4.62 2.35
CA SER A 260 17.34 5.50 1.93
C SER A 260 16.37 5.77 3.08
N ALA A 261 16.01 7.03 3.27
CA ALA A 261 15.10 7.49 4.31
C ALA A 261 15.49 7.03 5.73
N ASN A 262 16.78 7.20 6.11
CA ASN A 262 17.27 6.81 7.42
C ASN A 262 17.68 8.01 8.26
N THR A 263 17.55 7.91 9.59
CA THR A 263 18.25 8.75 10.54
C THR A 263 19.54 8.04 10.98
N ILE A 264 20.70 8.65 10.70
CA ILE A 264 22.02 8.18 11.14
C ILE A 264 22.59 9.26 12.06
N ALA A 265 22.46 9.07 13.37
CA ALA A 265 22.77 10.15 14.30
C ALA A 265 23.41 9.69 15.61
N LYS A 266 24.18 10.56 16.21
CA LYS A 266 24.81 10.35 17.54
C LYS A 266 25.71 9.11 17.60
N ASN A 267 26.19 8.63 16.45
CA ASN A 267 27.15 7.53 16.39
C ASN A 267 28.58 8.08 16.61
N ILE A 268 29.45 7.27 17.20
CA ILE A 268 30.80 7.67 17.54
C ILE A 268 31.81 6.68 16.97
N ALA A 269 32.79 7.20 16.23
CA ALA A 269 33.97 6.47 15.81
C ALA A 269 35.22 7.33 16.13
N SER A 270 36.24 6.76 16.78
CA SER A 270 37.27 7.52 17.46
C SER A 270 38.72 7.17 17.12
N SER A 271 38.95 6.25 16.20
CA SER A 271 40.32 5.97 15.72
C SER A 271 40.84 7.12 14.84
N SER A 272 42.15 7.15 14.58
CA SER A 272 42.79 8.22 13.83
C SER A 272 42.27 8.42 12.39
N ASN A 273 41.63 7.39 11.80
CA ASN A 273 41.00 7.47 10.47
C ASN A 273 39.57 7.00 10.56
N SER A 274 38.84 7.41 11.58
CA SER A 274 37.50 6.95 11.84
C SER A 274 36.47 7.51 10.85
N SER A 275 35.44 6.73 10.60
CA SER A 275 34.31 7.15 9.76
C SER A 275 32.97 6.61 10.26
N ILE A 276 31.91 7.35 10.02
CA ILE A 276 30.54 6.81 10.26
C ILE A 276 30.13 5.90 9.13
N ILE A 277 30.31 6.33 7.90
CA ILE A 277 30.10 5.51 6.68
C ILE A 277 31.44 5.40 5.98
N ASN A 278 32.04 4.22 6.02
CA ASN A 278 33.25 3.90 5.28
C ASN A 278 32.89 3.23 3.95
N ASN A 279 33.15 3.90 2.83
CA ASN A 279 32.99 3.38 1.47
C ASN A 279 34.31 3.51 0.67
N VAL A 280 35.38 3.11 1.31
CA VAL A 280 36.72 3.05 0.70
C VAL A 280 37.08 1.60 0.47
N ASP A 281 37.33 1.26 -0.79
CA ASP A 281 37.74 -0.11 -1.14
C ASP A 281 39.20 -0.38 -0.76
N SER A 282 39.37 -1.12 0.35
CA SER A 282 40.70 -1.57 0.82
C SER A 282 41.24 -2.78 0.06
N THR A 283 40.47 -3.42 -0.83
CA THR A 283 40.84 -4.68 -1.49
C THR A 283 41.45 -4.47 -2.86
N GLY A 284 41.50 -3.23 -3.37
CA GLY A 284 42.15 -2.92 -4.65
C GLY A 284 41.42 -3.47 -5.90
N HIS A 285 40.09 -3.49 -5.88
CA HIS A 285 39.26 -3.95 -6.99
C HIS A 285 39.58 -3.24 -8.32
N PRO A 286 39.44 -3.93 -9.47
CA PRO A 286 39.41 -3.25 -10.75
C PRO A 286 38.25 -2.25 -10.81
N LEU A 287 38.49 -1.05 -11.34
CA LEU A 287 37.46 -0.01 -11.59
C LEU A 287 36.28 -0.50 -12.46
N SER A 288 36.44 -1.64 -13.13
CA SER A 288 35.41 -2.27 -13.97
C SER A 288 34.28 -2.97 -13.19
N LEU A 289 34.45 -3.19 -11.89
CA LEU A 289 33.40 -3.75 -11.05
C LEU A 289 32.55 -2.59 -10.52
N LEU A 290 31.29 -2.55 -10.94
CA LEU A 290 30.36 -1.49 -10.64
C LEU A 290 29.82 -1.59 -9.19
N SER A 291 30.65 -1.22 -8.23
CA SER A 291 30.15 -0.88 -6.87
C SER A 291 29.28 0.35 -6.96
N SER A 292 28.38 0.54 -6.01
CA SER A 292 27.64 1.79 -5.90
C SER A 292 27.27 2.09 -4.45
N LEU A 293 27.28 3.35 -4.11
CA LEU A 293 26.73 3.89 -2.85
C LEU A 293 25.60 4.84 -3.21
N ILE A 294 24.41 4.53 -2.74
CA ILE A 294 23.23 5.38 -2.86
C ILE A 294 22.86 5.86 -1.46
N LEU A 295 22.92 7.17 -1.24
CA LEU A 295 22.39 7.86 -0.08
C LEU A 295 21.23 8.72 -0.56
N ASN A 296 19.99 8.34 -0.23
CA ASN A 296 18.83 9.09 -0.67
C ASN A 296 17.91 9.43 0.51
N SER A 297 17.63 10.72 0.69
CA SER A 297 16.69 11.18 1.72
C SER A 297 17.08 10.75 3.15
N ASN A 298 18.37 10.81 3.52
CA ASN A 298 18.80 10.48 4.88
C ASN A 298 19.04 11.75 5.70
N THR A 299 18.87 11.65 7.02
CA THR A 299 19.30 12.66 7.99
C THR A 299 20.53 12.14 8.74
N ILE A 300 21.72 12.67 8.42
CA ILE A 300 23.03 12.25 8.93
C ILE A 300 23.64 13.40 9.73
N VAL A 301 23.32 13.43 11.04
CA VAL A 301 23.62 14.57 11.91
C VAL A 301 24.13 14.15 13.30
N GLU A 302 24.80 15.06 14.01
CA GLU A 302 25.27 14.84 15.39
C GLU A 302 26.13 13.58 15.57
N ASN A 303 26.78 13.08 14.53
CA ASN A 303 27.77 12.01 14.64
C ASN A 303 29.15 12.56 14.95
N THR A 304 30.01 11.73 15.54
CA THR A 304 31.40 12.07 15.87
C THR A 304 32.37 11.08 15.24
N ALA A 305 33.16 11.53 14.28
CA ALA A 305 34.24 10.78 13.65
C ALA A 305 35.21 11.75 12.97
N ASN A 306 36.35 11.26 12.48
CA ASN A 306 37.18 12.12 11.63
C ASN A 306 36.45 12.42 10.30
N ASN A 307 35.80 11.42 9.75
CA ASN A 307 35.03 11.54 8.52
C ASN A 307 33.62 10.98 8.73
N ILE A 308 32.59 11.67 8.30
CA ILE A 308 31.24 11.12 8.39
C ILE A 308 30.98 10.19 7.21
N LEU A 309 31.07 10.68 5.99
CA LEU A 309 31.16 9.87 4.77
C LEU A 309 32.62 9.89 4.26
N TYR A 310 33.28 8.74 4.36
CA TYR A 310 34.63 8.54 3.80
C TYR A 310 34.51 7.68 2.53
N TYR A 311 34.94 8.22 1.36
CA TYR A 311 34.75 7.58 0.07
C TYR A 311 35.96 7.70 -0.85
N ASP A 312 36.05 6.82 -1.85
CA ASP A 312 37.10 6.79 -2.85
C ASP A 312 36.55 6.87 -4.29
N GLU A 313 37.45 6.67 -5.27
CA GLU A 313 37.13 6.68 -6.70
C GLU A 313 36.32 5.45 -7.17
N ASN A 314 36.19 4.40 -6.37
CA ASN A 314 35.61 3.15 -6.83
C ASN A 314 34.07 3.19 -6.88
N GLY A 315 33.51 2.96 -8.09
CA GLY A 315 32.06 2.87 -8.33
C GLY A 315 31.32 4.20 -8.25
N ASN A 316 30.03 4.15 -8.51
CA ASN A 316 29.16 5.33 -8.54
C ASN A 316 28.70 5.74 -7.15
N LYS A 317 28.68 7.05 -6.89
CA LYS A 317 28.12 7.64 -5.67
C LYS A 317 26.94 8.54 -6.03
N ASN A 318 25.78 8.25 -5.44
CA ASN A 318 24.57 9.03 -5.60
C ASN A 318 24.11 9.56 -4.24
N LEU A 319 24.19 10.85 -4.03
CA LEU A 319 23.80 11.56 -2.80
C LEU A 319 22.65 12.51 -3.16
N ASN A 320 21.44 12.17 -2.79
CA ASN A 320 20.26 12.95 -3.16
C ASN A 320 19.39 13.20 -1.94
N PHE A 321 18.92 14.42 -1.76
CA PHE A 321 17.99 14.80 -0.69
C PHE A 321 18.47 14.45 0.74
N ASN A 322 19.78 14.42 1.01
CA ASN A 322 20.29 14.13 2.34
C ASN A 322 20.56 15.41 3.14
N VAL A 323 20.30 15.37 4.44
CA VAL A 323 20.97 16.27 5.40
C VAL A 323 22.27 15.58 5.81
N LEU A 324 23.40 16.12 5.41
CA LEU A 324 24.74 15.62 5.75
C LEU A 324 25.57 16.78 6.30
N ALA A 325 25.29 17.16 7.55
CA ALA A 325 25.81 18.35 8.21
C ALA A 325 25.73 18.21 9.75
N TYR A 326 26.22 19.19 10.47
CA TYR A 326 26.15 19.30 11.94
C TYR A 326 26.80 18.12 12.68
N ASN A 327 27.83 17.58 12.11
CA ASN A 327 28.62 16.48 12.67
C ASN A 327 29.92 16.98 13.22
N VAL A 328 30.57 16.22 14.09
CA VAL A 328 31.93 16.49 14.55
C VAL A 328 32.91 15.70 13.69
N GLY A 329 33.61 16.41 12.78
CA GLY A 329 34.48 15.85 11.75
C GLY A 329 34.04 16.25 10.34
N GLU A 330 34.78 15.86 9.31
CA GLU A 330 34.47 16.21 7.93
C GLU A 330 33.20 15.44 7.47
N SER A 331 32.19 16.17 7.03
CA SER A 331 30.93 15.55 6.59
C SER A 331 31.10 14.64 5.36
N CYS A 332 31.96 15.02 4.41
CA CYS A 332 32.39 14.15 3.31
C CYS A 332 33.89 14.30 3.06
N SER A 333 34.61 13.19 3.02
CA SER A 333 36.06 13.19 2.75
C SER A 333 36.39 12.20 1.64
N TYR A 334 37.13 12.66 0.67
CA TYR A 334 37.61 11.86 -0.46
C TYR A 334 39.04 11.38 -0.24
N THR A 335 39.31 10.15 -0.63
CA THR A 335 40.65 9.58 -0.71
C THR A 335 40.83 8.80 -2.01
N SER A 336 42.08 8.59 -2.45
CA SER A 336 42.39 7.76 -3.62
C SER A 336 43.71 7.05 -3.45
N ALA A 337 43.66 5.75 -3.42
CA ALA A 337 44.86 4.90 -3.46
C ALA A 337 45.56 4.92 -4.83
N LYS A 338 44.87 5.29 -5.90
CA LYS A 338 45.37 5.34 -7.28
C LYS A 338 45.73 6.74 -7.77
N ASN A 339 45.68 7.73 -6.86
CA ASN A 339 45.93 9.14 -7.19
C ASN A 339 44.97 9.74 -8.24
N ILE A 340 43.73 9.26 -8.27
CA ILE A 340 42.70 9.81 -9.15
C ILE A 340 42.21 11.10 -8.54
N ALA A 341 42.17 12.17 -9.31
CA ALA A 341 41.68 13.46 -8.83
C ALA A 341 40.16 13.38 -8.56
N LEU A 342 39.70 14.05 -7.49
CA LEU A 342 38.28 14.11 -7.13
C LEU A 342 37.37 14.49 -8.31
N ASN A 343 37.82 15.41 -9.15
CA ASN A 343 37.07 15.86 -10.32
C ASN A 343 37.06 14.86 -11.49
N ASN A 344 37.56 13.65 -11.31
CA ASN A 344 37.54 12.59 -12.32
C ASN A 344 36.70 11.37 -11.92
N ILE A 345 35.94 11.47 -10.82
CA ILE A 345 35.07 10.38 -10.36
C ILE A 345 33.64 10.55 -10.88
N ASP A 346 32.92 9.44 -10.97
CA ASP A 346 31.47 9.46 -11.23
C ASP A 346 30.70 9.71 -9.94
N MET A 347 29.98 10.82 -9.89
CA MET A 347 29.19 11.20 -8.72
C MET A 347 27.99 12.05 -9.09
N THR A 348 26.85 11.73 -8.48
CA THR A 348 25.67 12.60 -8.43
C THR A 348 25.50 13.08 -6.98
N ALA A 349 25.46 14.41 -6.75
CA ALA A 349 25.11 14.98 -5.45
C ALA A 349 24.17 16.16 -5.69
N VAL A 350 22.87 15.93 -5.50
CA VAL A 350 21.84 16.92 -5.83
C VAL A 350 20.84 17.08 -4.68
N ASN A 351 20.40 18.31 -4.47
CA ASN A 351 19.40 18.67 -3.47
C ASN A 351 19.73 18.18 -2.04
N ASN A 352 21.01 18.22 -1.65
CA ASN A 352 21.43 17.90 -0.29
C ASN A 352 21.60 19.19 0.53
N ALA A 353 21.39 19.11 1.84
CA ALA A 353 21.84 20.12 2.81
C ALA A 353 23.21 19.70 3.36
N VAL A 354 24.25 20.43 3.02
CA VAL A 354 25.65 20.11 3.35
C VAL A 354 26.39 21.34 3.85
N GLU A 355 27.39 21.14 4.70
CA GLU A 355 28.34 22.18 5.03
C GLU A 355 29.46 22.23 3.97
N LEU A 356 29.54 23.29 3.21
CA LEU A 356 30.56 23.48 2.16
C LEU A 356 31.84 24.16 2.67
N ASN A 357 31.77 24.73 3.86
CA ASN A 357 32.86 25.47 4.48
C ASN A 357 33.07 25.03 5.93
N GLY A 358 34.24 25.38 6.49
CA GLY A 358 34.55 25.11 7.90
C GLY A 358 35.19 23.74 8.15
N VAL A 359 35.21 23.33 9.41
CA VAL A 359 35.85 22.06 9.85
C VAL A 359 35.02 20.83 9.56
N SER A 360 33.71 21.00 9.38
CA SER A 360 32.75 19.90 9.08
C SER A 360 32.34 19.87 7.60
N LYS A 361 33.18 20.46 6.74
CA LYS A 361 32.85 20.56 5.31
C LYS A 361 32.63 19.21 4.65
N CYS A 362 31.74 19.19 3.63
CA CYS A 362 31.59 18.11 2.70
C CYS A 362 32.39 18.39 1.42
N THR A 363 33.40 17.59 1.15
CA THR A 363 34.26 17.71 -0.05
C THR A 363 33.60 16.98 -1.21
N LEU A 364 33.03 17.74 -2.14
CA LEU A 364 32.40 17.27 -3.38
C LEU A 364 33.23 17.63 -4.61
N PRO A 365 33.12 16.89 -5.73
CA PRO A 365 33.72 17.31 -7.01
C PRO A 365 33.10 18.62 -7.49
N ASP A 366 33.86 19.35 -8.33
CA ASP A 366 33.32 20.54 -8.98
C ASP A 366 32.13 20.19 -9.92
N PRO A 367 31.12 21.06 -10.03
CA PRO A 367 30.05 20.87 -11.01
C PRO A 367 30.65 20.94 -12.43
N ALA A 368 30.31 19.97 -13.25
CA ALA A 368 30.63 19.84 -14.67
C ALA A 368 32.13 19.94 -15.06
N SER A 369 32.68 18.87 -15.55
CA SER A 369 33.86 18.93 -16.38
C SER A 369 33.76 18.04 -17.61
N ASN A 370 34.45 18.47 -18.68
CA ASN A 370 34.42 17.83 -20.00
C ASN A 370 35.30 16.56 -20.09
N ASN A 371 35.65 15.89 -19.01
CA ASN A 371 36.64 14.83 -18.95
C ASN A 371 36.06 13.41 -18.97
N GLY A 372 34.86 13.22 -19.44
CA GLY A 372 34.25 11.88 -19.60
C GLY A 372 33.71 11.22 -18.33
N SER A 373 33.79 11.84 -17.16
CA SER A 373 33.13 11.39 -15.95
C SER A 373 31.65 11.84 -15.93
N THR A 374 30.76 10.96 -15.46
CA THR A 374 29.35 11.33 -15.26
C THR A 374 29.20 12.02 -13.90
N ARG A 375 29.18 13.35 -13.92
CA ARG A 375 29.02 14.15 -12.69
C ARG A 375 27.81 15.05 -12.78
N ASN A 376 27.02 15.04 -11.72
CA ASN A 376 25.90 15.96 -11.52
C ASN A 376 25.93 16.51 -10.09
N ILE A 377 26.51 17.67 -9.90
CA ILE A 377 26.59 18.34 -8.61
C ILE A 377 25.79 19.63 -8.72
N ALA A 378 24.59 19.65 -8.13
CA ALA A 378 23.64 20.75 -8.33
C ALA A 378 22.68 20.93 -7.15
N ASN A 379 22.22 22.14 -6.96
CA ASN A 379 21.13 22.50 -6.02
C ASN A 379 21.38 22.07 -4.57
N ASN A 380 22.65 21.91 -4.17
CA ASN A 380 22.95 21.62 -2.76
C ASN A 380 22.85 22.92 -1.94
N ILE A 381 22.21 22.84 -0.79
CA ILE A 381 22.02 23.95 0.14
C ILE A 381 23.26 24.01 1.07
N ASP A 382 23.97 25.12 1.06
CA ASP A 382 25.08 25.35 2.03
C ASP A 382 24.51 25.76 3.39
N VAL A 383 24.62 24.88 4.36
CA VAL A 383 24.15 25.09 5.73
C VAL A 383 25.27 25.44 6.70
N SER A 384 26.49 25.74 6.21
CA SER A 384 27.68 26.08 7.05
C SER A 384 27.44 27.21 8.06
N ASN A 385 26.56 28.14 7.72
CA ASN A 385 26.25 29.32 8.57
C ASN A 385 24.82 29.29 9.13
N ILE A 386 24.16 28.16 9.07
CA ILE A 386 22.78 27.95 9.54
C ILE A 386 22.86 27.06 10.76
N SER A 387 22.19 27.42 11.85
CA SER A 387 22.15 26.54 13.03
C SER A 387 21.24 25.34 12.78
N MET A 388 21.63 24.16 13.26
CA MET A 388 20.80 22.95 13.15
C MET A 388 19.40 23.17 13.68
N THR A 389 19.27 23.84 14.81
CA THR A 389 17.98 24.12 15.46
C THR A 389 17.06 25.06 14.66
N SER A 390 17.59 25.74 13.64
CA SER A 390 16.78 26.56 12.74
C SER A 390 16.03 25.71 11.70
N ILE A 391 16.60 24.59 11.26
CA ILE A 391 16.06 23.79 10.14
C ILE A 391 15.64 22.37 10.54
N LEU A 392 16.08 21.89 11.71
CA LEU A 392 15.68 20.59 12.26
C LEU A 392 15.12 20.74 13.68
N SER A 393 14.20 19.87 14.05
CA SER A 393 13.77 19.72 15.45
C SER A 393 14.90 19.25 16.34
N SER A 394 14.68 19.24 17.65
CA SER A 394 15.48 18.43 18.55
C SER A 394 15.34 16.95 18.22
N TYR A 395 16.30 16.13 18.64
CA TYR A 395 16.23 14.68 18.53
C TYR A 395 14.97 14.15 19.21
N GLN A 396 14.19 13.39 18.47
CA GLN A 396 12.99 12.73 18.96
C GLN A 396 13.33 11.29 19.32
N GLU A 397 13.08 10.90 20.56
CA GLU A 397 13.24 9.52 20.99
C GLU A 397 12.14 8.64 20.35
N GLY A 398 12.48 7.40 20.02
CA GLY A 398 11.54 6.49 19.35
C GLY A 398 10.31 6.09 20.15
N SER A 399 10.26 6.36 21.45
CA SER A 399 9.09 6.08 22.29
C SER A 399 7.99 7.14 22.16
N ASP A 400 8.27 8.28 21.51
CA ASP A 400 7.34 9.38 21.42
C ASP A 400 6.33 9.11 20.30
N TYR A 401 5.06 9.32 20.57
CA TYR A 401 3.96 9.21 19.59
C TYR A 401 3.84 7.87 18.86
N ASN A 402 4.10 6.76 19.56
CA ASN A 402 4.04 5.41 19.02
C ASN A 402 5.04 5.13 17.88
N LEU A 403 6.11 5.91 17.78
CA LEU A 403 7.23 5.61 16.92
C LEU A 403 8.33 4.97 17.75
N TYR A 404 8.84 3.82 17.34
CA TYR A 404 10.01 3.25 18.01
C TYR A 404 11.34 3.66 17.35
N LEU A 405 11.27 4.34 16.19
CA LEU A 405 12.43 4.85 15.46
C LEU A 405 12.73 6.29 15.82
N PRO A 406 13.89 6.58 16.43
CA PRO A 406 14.34 7.94 16.63
C PRO A 406 14.56 8.71 15.33
N LEU A 407 14.23 10.00 15.32
CA LEU A 407 14.30 10.83 14.11
C LEU A 407 14.45 12.33 14.43
N TYR A 408 14.59 13.16 13.37
CA TYR A 408 14.47 14.59 13.40
C TYR A 408 13.43 15.04 12.39
N TYR A 409 12.58 15.98 12.78
CA TYR A 409 11.64 16.60 11.85
C TYR A 409 12.27 17.80 11.17
N PRO A 410 12.05 18.02 9.86
CA PRO A 410 12.40 19.29 9.24
C PRO A 410 11.52 20.41 9.81
N LYS A 411 11.98 21.65 9.72
CA LYS A 411 11.23 22.85 10.10
C LYS A 411 10.93 23.68 8.87
N ASP A 412 9.67 24.04 8.71
CA ASP A 412 9.20 24.92 7.65
C ASP A 412 9.32 26.40 8.11
N ASN A 413 10.38 27.06 7.70
CA ASN A 413 10.57 28.49 7.95
C ASN A 413 10.21 29.36 6.75
N LYS A 414 9.81 28.73 5.63
CA LYS A 414 9.49 29.41 4.36
C LYS A 414 10.62 30.31 3.85
N THR A 415 11.83 29.79 3.91
CA THR A 415 13.05 30.46 3.45
C THR A 415 13.71 29.68 2.32
N ASN A 416 14.59 30.32 1.54
CA ASN A 416 15.35 29.67 0.47
C ASN A 416 16.35 28.60 0.95
N THR A 417 16.50 28.44 2.25
CA THR A 417 17.39 27.46 2.89
C THR A 417 16.61 26.41 3.64
N ASP A 418 15.32 26.34 3.41
CA ASP A 418 14.46 25.34 4.01
C ASP A 418 14.73 23.95 3.46
N LEU A 419 14.50 22.95 4.30
CA LEU A 419 14.56 21.54 3.91
C LEU A 419 13.23 21.03 3.34
N VAL A 420 12.17 21.83 3.47
CA VAL A 420 10.78 21.46 3.18
C VAL A 420 10.40 21.87 1.76
N ASP A 421 9.68 21.04 1.07
CA ASP A 421 9.10 21.29 -0.26
C ASP A 421 10.14 21.73 -1.33
N VAL A 422 11.31 21.09 -1.35
CA VAL A 422 12.45 21.56 -2.17
C VAL A 422 12.27 21.27 -3.65
N LEU A 423 11.77 20.09 -4.00
CA LEU A 423 11.58 19.67 -5.39
C LEU A 423 10.51 18.58 -5.51
N ALA A 424 9.80 18.59 -6.62
CA ALA A 424 8.68 17.68 -6.86
C ALA A 424 9.05 16.19 -6.99
N THR A 425 10.29 15.84 -7.34
CA THR A 425 10.71 14.46 -7.60
C THR A 425 12.17 14.23 -7.22
N GLY A 426 12.55 12.98 -6.97
CA GLY A 426 13.94 12.54 -6.76
C GLY A 426 14.24 12.06 -5.35
N CYS A 427 13.38 12.33 -4.38
CA CYS A 427 13.49 11.76 -3.04
C CYS A 427 13.10 10.27 -3.00
N SER A 428 13.20 9.64 -1.83
CA SER A 428 12.71 8.28 -1.62
C SER A 428 11.18 8.21 -1.75
N GLU A 429 10.64 7.07 -2.15
CA GLU A 429 9.19 6.88 -2.31
C GLU A 429 8.42 7.07 -1.00
N VAL A 430 9.02 6.65 0.09
CA VAL A 430 8.46 6.80 1.44
C VAL A 430 9.48 7.45 2.37
N ASP A 431 9.01 8.08 3.42
CA ASP A 431 9.84 8.65 4.47
C ASP A 431 10.25 7.59 5.53
N GLN A 432 11.02 7.97 6.53
CA GLN A 432 11.49 7.06 7.58
C GLN A 432 10.35 6.39 8.35
N ARG A 433 9.20 7.02 8.44
CA ARG A 433 7.99 6.50 9.10
C ARG A 433 7.18 5.62 8.14
N ALA A 434 7.71 5.38 6.92
CA ALA A 434 7.07 4.73 5.79
C ALA A 434 5.75 5.41 5.36
N ILE A 435 5.67 6.70 5.57
CA ILE A 435 4.63 7.53 5.00
C ILE A 435 5.05 7.86 3.56
N GLU A 436 4.14 7.64 2.62
CA GLU A 436 4.38 7.92 1.21
C GLU A 436 4.69 9.41 1.00
N ARG A 437 5.80 9.71 0.32
CA ARG A 437 6.15 11.08 -0.04
C ARG A 437 5.29 11.54 -1.19
N VAL A 438 4.75 12.74 -1.06
CA VAL A 438 3.89 13.30 -2.09
C VAL A 438 4.74 14.02 -3.12
N THR A 439 4.53 13.65 -4.37
CA THR A 439 5.15 14.32 -5.51
C THR A 439 4.09 15.02 -6.35
N SER A 440 4.48 15.99 -7.17
CA SER A 440 3.56 16.73 -8.04
C SER A 440 2.74 15.86 -9.00
N SER A 441 3.19 14.62 -9.24
CA SER A 441 2.49 13.65 -10.09
C SER A 441 1.28 13.01 -9.42
N THR A 442 1.12 13.12 -8.10
CA THR A 442 0.01 12.50 -7.36
C THR A 442 -1.23 13.37 -7.27
N LEU A 443 -1.12 14.69 -7.52
CA LEU A 443 -2.24 15.63 -7.52
C LEU A 443 -2.46 16.21 -8.92
N VAL A 444 -3.26 15.52 -9.71
CA VAL A 444 -3.41 15.76 -11.16
C VAL A 444 -4.02 17.13 -11.50
N PHE A 445 -4.85 17.69 -10.62
CA PHE A 445 -5.60 18.92 -10.88
C PHE A 445 -5.12 20.15 -10.10
N ASN A 446 -4.16 19.98 -9.18
CA ASN A 446 -3.61 21.11 -8.43
C ASN A 446 -2.14 21.34 -8.79
N PRO A 447 -1.82 22.25 -9.71
CA PRO A 447 -0.44 22.52 -10.12
C PRO A 447 0.35 23.35 -9.09
N THR A 448 -0.30 23.95 -8.11
CA THR A 448 0.34 24.68 -7.01
C THR A 448 0.39 23.80 -5.78
N LEU A 449 1.25 22.79 -5.83
CA LEU A 449 1.43 21.89 -4.70
C LEU A 449 2.06 22.61 -3.52
N THR A 450 1.49 22.31 -2.36
CA THR A 450 2.05 22.68 -1.07
C THR A 450 2.88 21.57 -0.46
N ASN A 451 2.93 20.39 -1.11
CA ASN A 451 3.76 19.26 -0.70
C ASN A 451 4.66 18.81 -1.85
N SER A 452 5.94 18.77 -1.60
CA SER A 452 7.00 18.32 -2.49
C SER A 452 8.05 17.58 -1.65
N CYS A 453 9.07 16.99 -2.28
CA CYS A 453 10.11 16.28 -1.55
C CYS A 453 10.85 17.16 -0.54
N ASP A 454 10.93 16.71 0.69
CA ASP A 454 11.78 17.28 1.74
C ASP A 454 13.20 16.70 1.70
N ILE A 455 14.16 17.51 2.11
CA ILE A 455 15.53 17.04 2.33
C ILE A 455 15.62 16.38 3.71
N GLY A 456 16.08 15.13 3.74
CA GLY A 456 16.22 14.35 4.96
C GLY A 456 15.28 13.13 5.00
N SER A 457 15.29 12.47 6.15
CA SER A 457 14.60 11.17 6.32
C SER A 457 13.09 11.27 6.53
N VAL A 458 12.61 12.45 6.89
CA VAL A 458 11.20 12.69 7.25
C VAL A 458 10.59 13.69 6.30
N GLU A 459 9.40 13.41 5.84
CA GLU A 459 8.56 14.30 5.04
C GLU A 459 7.60 15.08 5.94
N MET A 460 7.54 16.38 5.80
CA MET A 460 6.55 17.21 6.49
C MET A 460 5.29 17.32 5.64
N MET A 461 4.16 16.97 6.20
CA MET A 461 2.89 17.01 5.50
C MET A 461 2.14 18.31 5.78
N HIS A 462 1.68 18.96 4.72
CA HIS A 462 0.80 20.12 4.77
C HIS A 462 -0.61 19.76 4.33
N LEU A 463 -1.60 20.32 5.01
CA LEU A 463 -3.00 20.15 4.63
C LEU A 463 -3.21 20.58 3.18
N THR A 464 -3.64 19.63 2.35
CA THR A 464 -3.92 19.91 0.94
C THR A 464 -5.26 19.29 0.55
N ALA A 465 -6.20 20.13 0.14
CA ALA A 465 -7.41 19.70 -0.54
C ALA A 465 -7.09 19.52 -2.03
N ALA A 466 -7.35 18.32 -2.54
CA ALA A 466 -7.04 18.01 -3.93
C ALA A 466 -8.14 18.52 -4.86
N ASP A 467 -7.75 18.91 -6.09
CA ASP A 467 -8.71 19.05 -7.17
C ASP A 467 -9.14 17.64 -7.63
N ILE A 468 -10.44 17.39 -7.72
CA ILE A 468 -11.02 16.12 -8.11
C ILE A 468 -11.80 16.29 -9.41
N GLY A 469 -11.30 15.71 -10.48
CA GLY A 469 -11.90 15.77 -11.81
C GLY A 469 -12.58 14.48 -12.24
N ASP A 470 -13.12 14.53 -13.47
CA ASP A 470 -13.77 13.38 -14.14
C ASP A 470 -14.91 12.74 -13.33
N LEU A 471 -15.55 13.53 -12.46
CA LEU A 471 -16.68 13.06 -11.68
C LEU A 471 -17.92 12.94 -12.58
N ILE A 472 -18.57 11.79 -12.52
CA ILE A 472 -19.83 11.51 -13.22
C ILE A 472 -20.82 10.86 -12.26
N ASN A 473 -22.11 11.03 -12.53
CA ASN A 473 -23.17 10.50 -11.67
C ASN A 473 -23.29 8.96 -11.72
N SER A 474 -22.70 8.28 -12.71
CA SER A 474 -22.86 6.86 -12.94
C SER A 474 -22.13 5.91 -11.98
N SER A 475 -21.10 6.37 -11.28
CA SER A 475 -20.13 5.40 -10.75
C SER A 475 -20.25 5.07 -9.27
N ALA A 476 -21.17 5.69 -8.54
CA ALA A 476 -21.13 5.59 -7.09
C ALA A 476 -22.46 5.27 -6.40
N VAL A 477 -23.56 5.16 -7.11
CA VAL A 477 -24.87 5.01 -6.49
C VAL A 477 -25.25 3.54 -6.45
N LYS A 478 -25.30 2.97 -5.25
CA LYS A 478 -26.05 1.72 -5.02
C LYS A 478 -27.53 2.04 -5.16
N THR A 479 -28.29 1.16 -5.78
CA THR A 479 -29.74 1.30 -5.84
C THR A 479 -30.33 1.33 -4.42
N ILE A 480 -31.52 1.89 -4.28
CA ILE A 480 -32.25 1.87 -3.01
C ILE A 480 -32.45 0.41 -2.54
N ASP A 481 -32.73 -0.49 -3.45
CA ASP A 481 -32.93 -1.91 -3.15
C ASP A 481 -31.64 -2.58 -2.70
N ASP A 482 -30.50 -2.27 -3.32
CA ASP A 482 -29.21 -2.82 -2.90
C ASP A 482 -28.80 -2.28 -1.50
N LEU A 483 -29.04 -1.02 -1.24
CA LEU A 483 -28.79 -0.44 0.08
C LEU A 483 -29.68 -1.07 1.15
N GLN A 484 -30.95 -1.36 0.81
CA GLN A 484 -31.85 -2.05 1.73
C GLN A 484 -31.38 -3.48 1.99
N LYS A 485 -30.95 -4.22 0.95
CA LYS A 485 -30.37 -5.57 1.10
C LYS A 485 -29.10 -5.54 1.98
N ASP A 486 -28.21 -4.57 1.77
CA ASP A 486 -27.01 -4.40 2.61
C ASP A 486 -27.40 -4.18 4.10
N ILE A 487 -28.36 -3.32 4.35
CA ILE A 487 -28.89 -3.05 5.70
C ILE A 487 -29.45 -4.31 6.34
N ASP A 488 -30.27 -5.04 5.61
CA ASP A 488 -30.91 -6.27 6.11
C ASP A 488 -29.86 -7.36 6.37
N TRP A 489 -28.84 -7.46 5.51
CA TRP A 489 -27.71 -8.38 5.69
C TRP A 489 -26.88 -8.02 6.93
N ILE A 490 -26.53 -6.73 7.12
CA ILE A 490 -25.78 -6.27 8.31
C ILE A 490 -26.59 -6.55 9.58
N LYS A 491 -27.91 -6.26 9.57
CA LYS A 491 -28.79 -6.56 10.70
C LYS A 491 -28.86 -8.06 11.01
N ALA A 492 -28.88 -8.90 9.97
CA ALA A 492 -28.84 -10.36 10.15
C ALA A 492 -27.51 -10.82 10.77
N LEU A 493 -26.39 -10.25 10.34
CA LEU A 493 -25.07 -10.50 10.95
C LEU A 493 -25.02 -10.11 12.42
N MET A 494 -25.55 -8.93 12.77
CA MET A 494 -25.56 -8.44 14.16
C MET A 494 -26.44 -9.30 15.08
N ASN A 495 -27.45 -9.96 14.53
CA ASN A 495 -28.34 -10.88 15.26
C ASN A 495 -27.80 -12.31 15.36
N ASN A 496 -26.70 -12.62 14.70
CA ASN A 496 -26.07 -13.95 14.75
C ASN A 496 -25.35 -14.11 16.11
N LYS A 497 -25.80 -15.07 16.93
CA LYS A 497 -25.24 -15.37 18.26
C LYS A 497 -23.81 -15.93 18.23
N ASP A 498 -23.42 -16.50 17.08
CA ASP A 498 -22.09 -17.09 16.90
C ASP A 498 -21.07 -16.09 16.36
N ARG A 499 -21.47 -14.83 16.18
CA ARG A 499 -20.57 -13.78 15.70
C ARG A 499 -19.68 -13.27 16.83
N ASP A 500 -18.39 -13.14 16.52
CA ASP A 500 -17.40 -12.61 17.44
C ASP A 500 -17.80 -11.17 17.92
N PRO A 501 -17.86 -10.92 19.24
CA PRO A 501 -18.22 -9.62 19.81
C PRO A 501 -17.34 -8.45 19.34
N ASP A 502 -16.09 -8.71 18.95
CA ASP A 502 -15.15 -7.68 18.49
C ASP A 502 -15.60 -7.01 17.17
N TYR A 503 -16.45 -7.68 16.38
CA TYR A 503 -17.03 -7.08 15.18
C TYR A 503 -18.28 -6.20 15.43
N SER A 504 -18.82 -6.20 16.64
CA SER A 504 -20.07 -5.51 16.93
C SER A 504 -20.03 -3.99 16.73
N ILE A 505 -18.89 -3.36 16.99
CA ILE A 505 -18.70 -1.91 16.79
C ILE A 505 -18.64 -1.61 15.29
N MET A 506 -17.86 -2.38 14.54
CA MET A 506 -17.72 -2.23 13.09
C MET A 506 -19.06 -2.48 12.36
N ASP A 507 -19.84 -3.46 12.79
CA ASP A 507 -21.16 -3.74 12.21
C ASP A 507 -22.14 -2.60 12.46
N LYS A 508 -22.15 -1.99 13.66
CA LYS A 508 -22.95 -0.81 13.96
C LYS A 508 -22.60 0.40 13.11
N ASP A 509 -21.29 0.65 12.91
CA ASP A 509 -20.81 1.74 12.07
C ASP A 509 -21.18 1.52 10.60
N ASN A 510 -21.06 0.30 10.11
CA ASN A 510 -21.42 -0.06 8.74
C ASN A 510 -22.93 0.03 8.53
N LEU A 511 -23.74 -0.41 9.51
CA LEU A 511 -25.18 -0.25 9.48
C LEU A 511 -25.57 1.23 9.39
N LYS A 512 -25.01 2.07 10.28
CA LYS A 512 -25.28 3.49 10.27
C LYS A 512 -24.91 4.14 8.93
N LYS A 513 -23.74 3.83 8.37
CA LYS A 513 -23.31 4.32 7.05
C LYS A 513 -24.29 3.93 5.93
N ALA A 514 -24.77 2.69 5.94
CA ALA A 514 -25.72 2.21 4.95
C ALA A 514 -27.09 2.88 5.11
N GLU A 515 -27.59 3.07 6.36
CA GLU A 515 -28.83 3.76 6.63
C GLU A 515 -28.76 5.26 6.26
N ASP A 516 -27.64 5.94 6.56
CA ASP A 516 -27.44 7.33 6.16
C ASP A 516 -27.37 7.46 4.63
N LEU A 517 -26.68 6.55 3.95
CA LEU A 517 -26.63 6.54 2.48
C LEU A 517 -28.02 6.30 1.88
N LEU A 518 -28.79 5.36 2.41
CA LEU A 518 -30.16 5.10 1.97
C LEU A 518 -31.06 6.32 2.17
N LYS A 519 -30.93 7.00 3.31
CA LYS A 519 -31.67 8.24 3.60
C LYS A 519 -31.40 9.30 2.54
N TYR A 520 -30.13 9.56 2.23
CA TYR A 520 -29.76 10.59 1.27
C TYR A 520 -30.08 10.16 -0.17
N THR A 521 -29.89 8.89 -0.53
CA THR A 521 -30.29 8.38 -1.85
C THR A 521 -31.78 8.57 -2.08
N LYS A 522 -32.63 8.26 -1.09
CA LYS A 522 -34.08 8.55 -1.16
C LYS A 522 -34.39 10.04 -1.26
N GLN A 523 -33.63 10.90 -0.56
CA GLN A 523 -33.86 12.35 -0.57
C GLN A 523 -33.49 12.98 -1.94
N TYR A 524 -32.45 12.47 -2.58
CA TYR A 524 -31.91 13.03 -3.84
C TYR A 524 -32.22 12.19 -5.09
N GLN A 525 -33.04 11.13 -4.95
CA GLN A 525 -33.40 10.25 -6.08
C GLN A 525 -34.05 10.96 -7.27
N GLU A 526 -34.56 12.18 -7.05
CA GLU A 526 -35.16 13.01 -8.11
C GLU A 526 -34.13 13.74 -8.97
N TYR A 527 -32.86 13.69 -8.59
CA TYR A 527 -31.79 14.41 -9.26
C TYR A 527 -30.68 13.46 -9.71
N ARG A 528 -30.00 13.81 -10.79
CA ARG A 528 -28.67 13.26 -11.08
C ARG A 528 -27.73 13.71 -9.97
N THR A 529 -27.14 12.78 -9.25
CA THR A 529 -26.41 13.10 -8.02
C THR A 529 -25.03 12.47 -8.04
N ILE A 530 -24.02 13.21 -7.62
CA ILE A 530 -22.64 12.76 -7.46
C ILE A 530 -22.25 12.86 -6.00
N TYR A 531 -21.72 11.78 -5.45
CA TYR A 531 -21.27 11.69 -4.06
C TYR A 531 -19.75 11.68 -4.03
N VAL A 532 -19.14 12.71 -3.45
CA VAL A 532 -17.70 12.92 -3.45
C VAL A 532 -17.14 12.78 -2.04
N ASP A 533 -16.11 11.97 -1.88
CA ASP A 533 -15.31 11.93 -0.66
C ASP A 533 -14.25 13.04 -0.73
N PRO A 534 -14.33 14.12 0.04
CA PRO A 534 -13.37 15.22 -0.01
C PRO A 534 -11.99 14.82 0.52
N PHE A 535 -11.90 13.70 1.24
CA PHE A 535 -10.65 13.20 1.81
C PHE A 535 -9.93 12.18 0.91
N LYS A 536 -10.58 11.73 -0.19
CA LYS A 536 -10.05 10.63 -1.02
C LYS A 536 -8.64 10.90 -1.57
N LEU A 537 -8.37 12.15 -1.96
CA LEU A 537 -7.09 12.59 -2.52
C LEU A 537 -6.45 13.72 -1.70
N ALA A 538 -7.05 14.08 -0.56
CA ALA A 538 -6.52 15.12 0.33
C ALA A 538 -5.32 14.60 1.10
N LEU A 539 -4.43 15.51 1.48
CA LEU A 539 -3.29 15.24 2.35
C LEU A 539 -3.55 15.78 3.75
N PRO A 540 -3.22 15.01 4.79
CA PRO A 540 -3.43 15.44 6.16
C PRO A 540 -2.47 16.56 6.55
N ASP A 541 -2.85 17.31 7.58
CA ASP A 541 -1.98 18.26 8.25
C ASP A 541 -1.16 17.55 9.33
N GLU A 542 0.12 17.90 9.41
CA GLU A 542 1.03 17.42 10.44
C GLU A 542 1.29 18.54 11.44
N VAL A 543 0.81 18.37 12.67
CA VAL A 543 0.89 19.39 13.69
C VAL A 543 1.93 19.07 14.73
N GLU A 544 2.65 20.08 15.19
CA GLU A 544 3.54 19.97 16.33
C GLU A 544 2.72 19.80 17.63
N VAL A 545 3.05 18.77 18.40
CA VAL A 545 2.32 18.41 19.64
C VAL A 545 3.13 18.70 20.90
N THR A 546 4.41 19.03 20.75
CA THR A 546 5.28 19.49 21.85
C THR A 546 6.09 20.69 21.40
N GLY A 547 6.45 21.58 22.31
CA GLY A 547 7.36 22.67 22.02
C GLY A 547 8.80 22.24 21.67
N ALA A 548 9.06 20.93 21.58
CA ALA A 548 10.34 20.32 21.23
C ALA A 548 10.41 19.86 19.76
N GLY A 549 9.35 20.07 18.97
CA GLY A 549 9.30 19.75 17.54
C GLY A 549 8.70 18.37 17.21
N ALA A 550 8.25 17.60 18.19
CA ALA A 550 7.53 16.35 17.90
C ALA A 550 6.19 16.64 17.19
N ARG A 551 5.88 15.88 16.15
CA ARG A 551 4.75 16.14 15.28
C ARG A 551 3.82 14.93 15.20
N GLN A 552 2.56 15.18 14.90
CA GLN A 552 1.54 14.15 14.71
C GLN A 552 0.68 14.46 13.49
N LEU A 553 0.54 13.46 12.62
CA LEU A 553 -0.44 13.51 11.53
C LEU A 553 -1.86 13.46 12.09
N LYS A 554 -2.70 14.33 11.62
CA LYS A 554 -4.13 14.32 11.94
C LYS A 554 -4.89 13.49 10.93
N ALA A 555 -5.58 12.45 11.40
CA ALA A 555 -6.39 11.61 10.52
C ALA A 555 -7.41 12.43 9.72
N LEU A 556 -7.48 12.19 8.40
CA LEU A 556 -8.41 12.86 7.48
C LEU A 556 -9.85 12.39 7.75
N ASN A 557 -10.53 13.09 8.65
CA ASN A 557 -11.92 12.82 9.00
C ASN A 557 -12.60 14.09 9.55
N SER A 558 -13.93 14.07 9.60
CA SER A 558 -14.73 15.18 10.09
C SER A 558 -14.58 15.51 11.59
N ASP A 559 -13.88 14.66 12.36
CA ASP A 559 -13.62 14.93 13.77
C ASP A 559 -12.50 15.96 13.93
N ASN A 560 -11.48 15.87 13.08
CA ASN A 560 -10.32 16.76 13.06
C ASN A 560 -10.50 17.98 12.13
N TYR A 561 -11.33 17.84 11.08
CA TYR A 561 -11.50 18.86 10.03
C TYR A 561 -12.95 19.28 9.87
N GLU A 562 -13.14 20.52 9.47
CA GLU A 562 -14.42 21.05 9.02
C GLU A 562 -14.41 21.15 7.50
N ILE A 563 -15.51 20.74 6.88
CA ILE A 563 -15.66 20.77 5.43
C ILE A 563 -16.76 21.76 5.07
N THR A 564 -16.47 22.61 4.09
CA THR A 564 -17.48 23.44 3.41
C THR A 564 -17.44 23.15 1.92
N ALA A 565 -18.59 23.28 1.26
CA ALA A 565 -18.71 23.12 -0.19
C ALA A 565 -19.68 24.14 -0.75
N GLU A 566 -19.33 24.72 -1.89
CA GLU A 566 -20.15 25.73 -2.55
C GLU A 566 -20.10 25.56 -4.08
N ALA A 567 -21.25 25.78 -4.73
CA ALA A 567 -21.34 25.73 -6.17
C ALA A 567 -20.65 26.95 -6.80
N GLN A 568 -19.80 26.72 -7.78
CA GLN A 568 -19.17 27.76 -8.56
C GLN A 568 -19.94 28.04 -9.87
N GLY A 569 -20.41 27.00 -10.55
CA GLY A 569 -21.19 27.10 -11.76
C GLY A 569 -20.69 26.18 -12.87
N VAL A 570 -20.97 26.58 -14.13
CA VAL A 570 -20.64 25.82 -15.34
C VAL A 570 -19.52 26.54 -16.10
N GLY A 571 -18.48 25.79 -16.44
CA GLY A 571 -17.32 26.26 -17.19
C GLY A 571 -16.94 25.35 -18.34
N ASP A 572 -15.86 25.67 -19.02
CA ASP A 572 -15.31 24.80 -20.05
C ASP A 572 -14.73 23.53 -19.42
N LEU A 573 -14.93 22.39 -20.11
CA LEU A 573 -14.30 21.14 -19.71
C LEU A 573 -12.81 21.23 -20.04
N ASN A 574 -11.99 21.38 -19.01
CA ASN A 574 -10.54 21.40 -19.16
C ASN A 574 -9.99 19.97 -19.08
N GLY A 575 -9.32 19.54 -20.14
CA GLY A 575 -8.55 18.29 -20.11
C GLY A 575 -7.34 18.42 -19.21
N SER A 576 -7.28 17.59 -18.28
CA SER A 576 -6.38 17.05 -17.26
C SER A 576 -4.98 17.63 -16.98
N GLN A 577 -4.43 18.63 -17.62
CA GLN A 577 -3.00 18.92 -17.42
C GLN A 577 -2.58 20.38 -17.23
N SER A 578 -3.46 21.34 -17.33
CA SER A 578 -3.07 22.76 -17.29
C SER A 578 -3.70 23.61 -16.17
N GLY A 579 -4.28 22.98 -15.18
CA GLY A 579 -5.06 23.71 -14.15
C GLY A 579 -6.47 24.07 -14.62
N ILE A 580 -7.39 24.17 -13.66
CA ILE A 580 -8.77 24.58 -13.95
C ILE A 580 -8.79 26.10 -14.13
N ASP A 581 -9.16 26.58 -15.31
CA ASP A 581 -9.39 28.00 -15.51
C ASP A 581 -10.72 28.42 -14.89
N LEU A 582 -10.67 28.87 -13.65
CA LEU A 582 -11.84 29.36 -12.92
C LEU A 582 -12.47 30.62 -13.59
N SER A 583 -11.76 31.33 -14.48
CA SER A 583 -12.26 32.51 -15.14
C SER A 583 -13.33 32.19 -16.19
N SER A 584 -13.37 30.97 -16.70
CA SER A 584 -14.39 30.50 -17.65
C SER A 584 -15.72 30.16 -16.97
N ILE A 585 -15.74 30.02 -15.64
CA ILE A 585 -16.91 29.56 -14.89
C ILE A 585 -17.96 30.66 -14.77
N LYS A 586 -19.17 30.34 -15.20
CA LYS A 586 -20.35 31.19 -15.03
C LYS A 586 -21.24 30.59 -13.96
N VAL A 587 -21.66 31.43 -13.03
CA VAL A 587 -22.56 31.05 -11.96
C VAL A 587 -23.82 30.39 -12.53
N ASP A 588 -24.15 29.21 -12.04
CA ASP A 588 -25.40 28.51 -12.33
C ASP A 588 -26.14 28.22 -11.01
N THR A 589 -27.31 28.84 -10.86
CA THR A 589 -28.13 28.72 -9.66
C THR A 589 -28.77 27.34 -9.51
N ASN A 590 -28.82 26.54 -10.59
CA ASN A 590 -29.34 25.18 -10.55
C ASN A 590 -28.32 24.20 -9.94
N LEU A 591 -27.01 24.47 -10.07
CA LEU A 591 -25.99 23.63 -9.44
C LEU A 591 -26.00 23.78 -7.91
N LYS A 592 -25.97 22.67 -7.21
CA LYS A 592 -25.85 22.60 -5.75
C LYS A 592 -24.67 21.74 -5.35
N CYS A 593 -23.96 22.18 -4.33
CA CYS A 593 -22.84 21.46 -3.72
C CYS A 593 -22.98 21.56 -2.21
N GLU A 594 -23.22 20.44 -1.55
CA GLU A 594 -23.57 20.41 -0.14
C GLU A 594 -22.74 19.37 0.61
N TRP A 595 -22.06 19.78 1.67
CA TRP A 595 -21.44 18.85 2.58
C TRP A 595 -22.48 18.19 3.49
N LYS A 596 -22.46 16.86 3.56
CA LYS A 596 -23.32 16.08 4.46
C LYS A 596 -22.46 15.37 5.51
N PRO A 597 -22.38 15.91 6.74
CA PRO A 597 -21.53 15.35 7.81
C PRO A 597 -21.85 13.89 8.16
N ASP A 598 -23.13 13.52 8.19
CA ASP A 598 -23.57 12.16 8.50
C ASP A 598 -23.08 11.16 7.46
N LEU A 599 -23.10 11.54 6.20
CA LEU A 599 -22.65 10.71 5.07
C LEU A 599 -21.14 10.79 4.84
N LYS A 600 -20.49 11.81 5.37
CA LYS A 600 -19.08 12.16 5.08
C LYS A 600 -18.80 12.30 3.57
N ARG A 601 -19.74 12.93 2.85
CA ARG A 601 -19.66 13.18 1.40
C ARG A 601 -20.12 14.58 1.07
N ILE A 602 -19.55 15.14 0.02
CA ILE A 602 -20.10 16.29 -0.70
C ILE A 602 -21.07 15.75 -1.74
N ILE A 603 -22.29 16.28 -1.75
CA ILE A 603 -23.32 15.94 -2.73
C ILE A 603 -23.38 17.05 -3.76
N MET A 604 -23.15 16.71 -5.03
CA MET A 604 -23.35 17.60 -6.17
C MET A 604 -24.59 17.16 -6.93
N TYR A 605 -25.46 18.11 -7.29
CA TYR A 605 -26.66 17.85 -8.07
C TYR A 605 -27.19 19.12 -8.75
N ARG A 606 -28.05 18.96 -9.77
CA ARG A 606 -28.74 20.08 -10.43
C ARG A 606 -30.23 20.07 -10.14
N LEU A 607 -30.78 21.24 -9.77
CA LEU A 607 -32.21 21.39 -9.50
C LEU A 607 -33.07 21.21 -10.74
N ASP A 608 -32.52 21.51 -11.95
CA ASP A 608 -33.24 21.38 -13.22
C ASP A 608 -33.10 19.98 -13.85
N GLY A 609 -32.35 19.07 -13.23
CA GLY A 609 -32.14 17.70 -13.65
C GLY A 609 -31.44 17.52 -15.00
N LYS A 610 -30.95 18.59 -15.62
CA LYS A 610 -30.37 18.54 -16.98
C LYS A 610 -28.98 17.92 -16.97
N GLU A 611 -28.66 17.32 -18.07
CA GLU A 611 -27.30 16.89 -18.36
C GLU A 611 -26.36 18.07 -18.55
N THR A 612 -25.08 17.84 -18.26
CA THR A 612 -24.02 18.80 -18.59
C THR A 612 -23.70 18.73 -20.08
N VAL A 613 -23.66 19.88 -20.74
CA VAL A 613 -23.30 19.99 -22.18
C VAL A 613 -21.92 19.36 -22.41
N ALA A 614 -21.75 18.58 -23.48
CA ALA A 614 -20.58 17.73 -23.76
C ALA A 614 -19.21 18.45 -23.66
N SER A 615 -19.14 19.78 -23.99
CA SER A 615 -17.91 20.56 -23.89
C SER A 615 -17.76 21.33 -22.57
N LYS A 616 -18.66 21.11 -21.60
CA LYS A 616 -18.73 21.83 -20.33
C LYS A 616 -18.57 20.86 -19.14
N ALA A 617 -18.29 21.46 -18.00
CA ALA A 617 -18.29 20.80 -16.70
C ALA A 617 -18.94 21.69 -15.65
N GLU A 618 -19.43 21.05 -14.61
CA GLU A 618 -19.95 21.65 -13.40
C GLU A 618 -18.85 21.75 -12.35
N TYR A 619 -18.74 22.90 -11.69
CA TYR A 619 -17.66 23.16 -10.74
C TYR A 619 -18.18 23.50 -9.35
N CYS A 620 -17.63 22.80 -8.35
CA CYS A 620 -17.77 23.15 -6.94
C CYS A 620 -16.41 23.44 -6.33
N LYS A 621 -16.34 24.42 -5.45
CA LYS A 621 -15.21 24.62 -4.55
C LYS A 621 -15.52 23.97 -3.22
N TYR A 622 -14.56 23.25 -2.65
CA TYR A 622 -14.66 22.79 -1.28
C TYR A 622 -13.43 23.22 -0.49
N THR A 623 -13.58 23.34 0.81
CA THR A 623 -12.51 23.73 1.72
C THR A 623 -12.45 22.77 2.88
N ILE A 624 -11.25 22.30 3.19
CA ILE A 624 -10.91 21.52 4.36
C ILE A 624 -10.24 22.47 5.36
N LEU A 625 -10.76 22.59 6.56
CA LEU A 625 -10.23 23.43 7.64
C LEU A 625 -9.81 22.55 8.82
N ASN A 626 -8.55 22.63 9.23
CA ASN A 626 -8.10 21.98 10.47
C ASN A 626 -8.67 22.73 11.68
N LYS A 627 -9.50 22.06 12.49
CA LYS A 627 -10.15 22.64 13.67
C LYS A 627 -9.16 23.06 14.76
N ALA A 628 -8.01 22.39 14.84
CA ALA A 628 -7.02 22.66 15.87
C ALA A 628 -6.12 23.86 15.55
N THR A 629 -5.75 24.01 14.27
CA THR A 629 -4.77 25.02 13.82
C THR A 629 -5.42 26.22 13.12
N GLY A 630 -6.64 26.06 12.61
CA GLY A 630 -7.28 27.06 11.78
C GLY A 630 -6.71 27.13 10.35
N ILE A 631 -5.77 26.25 9.98
CA ILE A 631 -5.22 26.16 8.64
C ILE A 631 -6.26 25.54 7.70
N SER A 632 -6.44 26.13 6.53
CA SER A 632 -7.38 25.64 5.53
C SER A 632 -6.73 25.43 4.18
N SER A 633 -7.26 24.49 3.42
CA SER A 633 -6.93 24.26 2.02
C SER A 633 -8.20 24.09 1.21
N SER A 634 -8.22 24.59 -0.04
CA SER A 634 -9.38 24.48 -0.92
C SER A 634 -9.02 23.70 -2.19
N GLY A 635 -9.95 22.86 -2.62
CA GLY A 635 -9.89 22.13 -3.89
C GLY A 635 -11.12 22.37 -4.74
N ILE A 636 -11.05 22.00 -6.00
CA ILE A 636 -12.13 22.10 -6.98
C ILE A 636 -12.63 20.72 -7.37
N LEU A 637 -13.94 20.57 -7.39
CA LEU A 637 -14.61 19.41 -7.97
C LEU A 637 -15.06 19.75 -9.39
N GLN A 638 -14.67 18.94 -10.36
CA GLN A 638 -15.12 19.05 -11.75
C GLN A 638 -15.98 17.83 -12.08
N ALA A 639 -17.20 18.07 -12.44
CA ALA A 639 -18.18 17.04 -12.66
C ALA A 639 -18.97 17.19 -13.95
N ARG A 640 -19.52 16.09 -14.45
CA ARG A 640 -20.52 16.09 -15.53
C ARG A 640 -21.69 15.22 -15.12
N PHE A 641 -22.88 15.75 -15.31
CA PHE A 641 -24.12 14.99 -15.18
C PHE A 641 -24.46 14.43 -16.56
N THR A 642 -24.59 13.12 -16.63
CA THR A 642 -24.82 12.40 -17.90
C THR A 642 -25.96 11.41 -17.71
N ASN A 643 -26.55 10.98 -18.82
CA ASN A 643 -27.45 9.84 -18.82
C ASN A 643 -26.70 8.56 -18.42
N ILE A 644 -27.32 7.72 -17.60
CA ILE A 644 -26.77 6.45 -17.11
C ILE A 644 -27.54 5.31 -17.75
N ALA A 645 -26.82 4.35 -18.32
CA ALA A 645 -27.46 3.16 -18.87
C ALA A 645 -28.24 2.40 -17.80
N PRO A 646 -29.46 1.96 -18.09
CA PRO A 646 -30.22 1.12 -17.18
C PRO A 646 -29.53 -0.23 -16.94
N ILE A 647 -29.87 -0.89 -15.85
CA ILE A 647 -29.32 -2.19 -15.48
C ILE A 647 -30.43 -3.23 -15.61
N ALA A 648 -30.24 -4.19 -16.51
CA ALA A 648 -31.08 -5.37 -16.59
C ALA A 648 -30.45 -6.51 -15.77
N ASN A 649 -31.28 -7.21 -15.01
CA ASN A 649 -30.90 -8.34 -14.16
C ASN A 649 -31.52 -9.63 -14.64
N ASP A 650 -30.82 -10.76 -14.41
CA ASP A 650 -31.33 -12.07 -14.77
C ASP A 650 -32.56 -12.43 -13.96
N ASP A 651 -33.52 -13.06 -14.66
CA ASP A 651 -34.78 -13.54 -14.10
C ASP A 651 -34.89 -15.07 -14.19
N THR A 652 -35.59 -15.66 -13.25
CA THR A 652 -35.87 -17.10 -13.28
C THR A 652 -37.34 -17.35 -12.98
N TYR A 653 -38.02 -17.98 -13.95
CA TYR A 653 -39.41 -18.33 -13.82
C TYR A 653 -39.65 -19.84 -14.09
N SER A 654 -40.53 -20.40 -13.28
CA SER A 654 -40.91 -21.82 -13.41
C SER A 654 -42.28 -21.97 -14.10
N ILE A 655 -42.36 -22.73 -15.18
CA ILE A 655 -43.58 -23.02 -15.88
C ILE A 655 -44.14 -24.35 -15.38
N SER A 656 -45.35 -24.32 -14.81
CA SER A 656 -46.02 -25.52 -14.38
C SER A 656 -46.66 -26.27 -15.58
N PRO A 657 -46.52 -27.59 -15.68
CA PRO A 657 -47.19 -28.36 -16.71
C PRO A 657 -48.72 -28.23 -16.72
N SER A 658 -49.32 -27.86 -15.59
CA SER A 658 -50.77 -27.63 -15.44
C SER A 658 -51.24 -26.27 -15.98
N SER A 659 -50.35 -25.36 -16.37
CA SER A 659 -50.68 -24.02 -16.87
C SER A 659 -50.76 -23.91 -18.39
N ASN A 660 -51.09 -24.97 -19.11
CA ASN A 660 -51.09 -25.05 -20.57
C ASN A 660 -49.76 -24.65 -21.22
N LEU A 661 -48.67 -24.68 -20.43
CA LEU A 661 -47.31 -24.28 -20.86
C LEU A 661 -47.17 -22.81 -21.22
N GLU A 662 -47.97 -21.97 -20.62
CA GLU A 662 -47.94 -20.52 -20.75
C GLU A 662 -47.49 -19.90 -19.43
N ILE A 663 -46.76 -18.81 -19.50
CA ILE A 663 -46.36 -18.03 -18.36
C ILE A 663 -46.37 -16.54 -18.69
N THR A 664 -46.81 -15.76 -17.73
CA THR A 664 -46.74 -14.31 -17.79
C THR A 664 -45.65 -13.85 -16.83
N VAL A 665 -44.72 -13.05 -17.33
CA VAL A 665 -43.55 -12.55 -16.57
C VAL A 665 -43.46 -11.03 -16.67
N ASN A 666 -42.79 -10.45 -15.69
CA ASN A 666 -42.45 -9.02 -15.67
C ASN A 666 -40.95 -8.85 -15.41
N PRO A 667 -40.09 -8.86 -16.43
CA PRO A 667 -38.66 -8.76 -16.24
C PRO A 667 -38.23 -7.43 -15.65
N LEU A 668 -39.02 -6.36 -15.80
CA LEU A 668 -38.71 -5.03 -15.23
C LEU A 668 -38.86 -4.98 -13.70
N GLU A 669 -39.26 -6.06 -13.04
CA GLU A 669 -39.49 -6.01 -11.58
C GLU A 669 -38.19 -5.90 -10.79
N ASN A 670 -37.09 -6.49 -11.29
CA ASN A 670 -35.76 -6.44 -10.69
C ASN A 670 -34.77 -5.56 -11.47
N ASP A 671 -35.21 -4.99 -12.58
CA ASP A 671 -34.43 -4.07 -13.38
C ASP A 671 -34.50 -2.65 -12.82
N SER A 672 -33.45 -1.84 -13.08
CA SER A 672 -33.38 -0.49 -12.56
C SER A 672 -32.75 0.47 -13.57
N ASP A 673 -33.12 1.74 -13.40
CA ASP A 673 -32.54 2.88 -14.10
C ASP A 673 -32.32 4.00 -13.07
N ASP A 674 -31.51 3.70 -12.05
CA ASP A 674 -31.24 4.61 -10.94
C ASP A 674 -30.04 5.50 -11.25
N GLY A 675 -30.17 6.79 -10.90
CA GLY A 675 -29.08 7.77 -10.99
C GLY A 675 -29.33 8.91 -11.96
N ASP A 676 -30.34 8.80 -12.82
CA ASP A 676 -30.73 9.86 -13.75
C ASP A 676 -31.74 10.85 -13.17
N GLY A 677 -32.29 10.52 -12.03
CA GLY A 677 -33.36 11.30 -11.40
C GLY A 677 -34.70 11.14 -12.10
N SER A 678 -35.72 11.77 -11.52
CA SER A 678 -37.08 11.69 -12.06
C SER A 678 -37.46 12.87 -12.94
N THR A 679 -36.54 13.83 -13.13
CA THR A 679 -36.85 15.14 -13.74
C THR A 679 -36.95 15.12 -15.23
N THR A 680 -36.47 14.08 -15.86
CA THR A 680 -36.34 14.08 -17.31
C THR A 680 -37.61 13.71 -18.03
N HIS A 681 -38.58 13.01 -17.48
CA HIS A 681 -39.84 12.70 -18.19
C HIS A 681 -40.84 11.88 -17.39
N LEU A 682 -40.61 11.60 -16.12
CA LEU A 682 -41.27 10.47 -15.51
C LEU A 682 -41.80 10.81 -14.13
N SER A 683 -43.03 10.70 -13.97
CA SER A 683 -43.81 11.06 -12.76
C SER A 683 -43.51 10.19 -11.53
N THR A 684 -42.59 9.23 -11.62
CA THR A 684 -42.19 8.39 -10.47
C THR A 684 -40.79 7.79 -10.72
N ALA A 685 -40.00 7.60 -9.68
CA ALA A 685 -38.63 7.03 -9.68
C ALA A 685 -38.46 5.63 -10.32
N LYS A 686 -39.54 4.98 -10.73
CA LYS A 686 -39.53 3.69 -11.42
C LYS A 686 -39.83 3.78 -12.92
N LYS A 687 -39.77 4.96 -13.52
CA LYS A 687 -40.26 5.16 -14.90
C LYS A 687 -39.27 5.93 -15.74
N SER A 688 -38.02 5.66 -15.56
CA SER A 688 -36.97 6.15 -16.47
C SER A 688 -36.85 5.30 -17.75
N PHE A 689 -37.75 4.33 -17.96
CA PHE A 689 -37.69 3.45 -19.12
C PHE A 689 -38.30 4.07 -20.37
N TYR A 690 -37.82 3.63 -21.51
CA TYR A 690 -38.26 4.12 -22.80
C TYR A 690 -39.77 3.97 -23.00
N SER A 691 -40.37 5.05 -23.47
CA SER A 691 -41.81 5.12 -23.73
C SER A 691 -42.07 5.80 -25.09
N ASP A 692 -42.75 5.06 -25.96
CA ASP A 692 -43.27 5.63 -27.20
C ASP A 692 -44.51 6.51 -26.94
N LYS A 693 -44.63 7.60 -27.68
CA LYS A 693 -45.66 8.60 -27.44
C LYS A 693 -47.09 8.06 -27.66
N GLU A 694 -47.29 7.10 -28.55
CA GLU A 694 -48.61 6.55 -28.89
C GLU A 694 -48.89 5.26 -28.19
N ILE A 695 -47.83 4.45 -27.95
CA ILE A 695 -47.96 3.07 -27.44
C ILE A 695 -47.75 3.02 -25.91
N GLY A 696 -46.98 3.94 -25.36
CA GLY A 696 -46.58 4.00 -23.98
C GLY A 696 -45.27 3.24 -23.74
N GLU A 697 -44.99 2.86 -22.47
CA GLU A 697 -43.74 2.24 -22.06
C GLU A 697 -43.50 0.88 -22.75
N ILE A 698 -42.38 0.81 -23.51
CA ILE A 698 -41.95 -0.38 -24.28
C ILE A 698 -40.42 -0.53 -24.23
N PRO A 699 -39.79 -0.66 -23.07
CA PRO A 699 -38.34 -0.63 -22.95
C PRO A 699 -37.64 -1.95 -23.30
N ILE A 700 -38.35 -3.09 -23.34
CA ILE A 700 -37.75 -4.41 -23.41
C ILE A 700 -37.44 -4.80 -24.84
N HIS A 701 -36.19 -4.98 -25.20
CA HIS A 701 -35.78 -5.56 -26.47
C HIS A 701 -35.31 -6.99 -26.26
N ILE A 702 -35.94 -7.94 -26.96
CA ILE A 702 -35.56 -9.35 -26.94
C ILE A 702 -34.48 -9.61 -27.99
N GLU A 703 -33.22 -9.77 -27.55
CA GLU A 703 -32.09 -10.01 -28.43
C GLU A 703 -32.11 -11.41 -29.02
N LYS A 704 -32.56 -12.41 -28.23
CA LYS A 704 -32.65 -13.80 -28.66
C LYS A 704 -33.85 -14.51 -28.04
N LEU A 705 -34.75 -14.94 -28.88
CA LEU A 705 -35.86 -15.84 -28.52
C LEU A 705 -35.52 -17.28 -28.96
N PRO A 706 -35.37 -18.24 -28.03
CA PRO A 706 -35.09 -19.63 -28.38
C PRO A 706 -36.18 -20.25 -29.25
N ALA A 707 -35.78 -21.15 -30.16
CA ALA A 707 -36.73 -21.90 -30.98
C ALA A 707 -37.65 -22.78 -30.09
N GLY A 708 -38.94 -22.74 -30.34
CA GLY A 708 -39.94 -23.48 -29.53
C GLY A 708 -40.70 -22.61 -28.53
N LEU A 709 -40.30 -21.33 -28.37
CA LEU A 709 -41.06 -20.32 -27.65
C LEU A 709 -41.82 -19.40 -28.61
N THR A 710 -42.99 -18.96 -28.18
CA THR A 710 -43.68 -17.80 -28.75
C THR A 710 -43.77 -16.73 -27.67
N LEU A 711 -43.63 -15.48 -28.08
CA LEU A 711 -43.75 -14.31 -27.25
C LEU A 711 -44.89 -13.43 -27.73
N THR A 712 -45.70 -12.97 -26.81
CA THR A 712 -46.63 -11.83 -26.97
C THR A 712 -46.43 -10.90 -25.76
N ALA A 713 -46.79 -9.64 -25.88
CA ALA A 713 -46.69 -8.66 -24.81
C ALA A 713 -47.96 -7.78 -24.79
N GLU A 714 -48.17 -7.10 -23.68
CA GLU A 714 -49.26 -6.14 -23.53
C GLU A 714 -49.09 -4.93 -24.49
N ARG A 715 -47.86 -4.56 -24.75
CA ARG A 715 -47.50 -3.47 -25.69
C ARG A 715 -46.27 -3.87 -26.50
N GLN A 716 -46.25 -3.41 -27.75
CA GLN A 716 -45.09 -3.58 -28.63
C GLN A 716 -45.02 -2.43 -29.64
N GLY A 717 -43.81 -2.07 -30.00
CA GLY A 717 -43.53 -0.99 -30.95
C GLY A 717 -42.07 -0.94 -31.38
N PRO A 718 -41.67 0.06 -32.11
CA PRO A 718 -40.28 0.21 -32.52
C PRO A 718 -39.40 0.50 -31.31
N CYS A 719 -38.21 -0.07 -31.30
CA CYS A 719 -37.19 0.29 -30.32
C CYS A 719 -36.66 1.71 -30.56
N PRO A 720 -36.01 2.35 -29.57
CA PRO A 720 -35.53 3.74 -29.70
C PRO A 720 -34.31 3.86 -30.60
N GLY A 721 -34.06 5.10 -31.08
CA GLY A 721 -32.84 5.54 -31.74
C GLY A 721 -32.43 4.75 -32.96
N SER A 722 -31.22 4.28 -33.00
CA SER A 722 -30.67 3.44 -34.09
C SER A 722 -31.32 2.08 -34.24
N HIS A 723 -32.08 1.66 -33.24
CA HIS A 723 -32.76 0.36 -33.17
C HIS A 723 -34.25 0.41 -33.63
N ALA A 724 -34.70 1.50 -34.24
CA ALA A 724 -36.06 1.70 -34.67
C ALA A 724 -36.61 0.62 -35.68
N GLY A 725 -35.71 -0.17 -36.27
CA GLY A 725 -36.08 -1.31 -37.10
C GLY A 725 -36.37 -2.61 -36.31
N GLU A 726 -36.17 -2.63 -35.03
CA GLU A 726 -36.37 -3.74 -34.13
C GLU A 726 -37.65 -3.56 -33.32
N ILE A 727 -38.12 -4.63 -32.68
CA ILE A 727 -39.34 -4.59 -31.87
C ILE A 727 -38.98 -4.57 -30.39
N CYS A 728 -39.46 -3.54 -29.71
CA CYS A 728 -39.47 -3.45 -28.27
C CYS A 728 -40.85 -3.76 -27.67
N TYR A 729 -40.84 -4.27 -26.47
CA TYR A 729 -42.02 -4.76 -25.76
C TYR A 729 -42.18 -3.98 -24.44
N GLY A 730 -43.41 -3.94 -23.96
CA GLY A 730 -43.72 -3.29 -22.67
C GLY A 730 -44.91 -3.96 -21.96
N GLY A 731 -44.96 -3.69 -20.67
CA GLY A 731 -45.87 -4.37 -19.78
C GLY A 731 -45.43 -5.81 -19.50
N LYS A 732 -46.43 -6.68 -19.28
CA LYS A 732 -46.15 -8.09 -19.04
C LYS A 732 -45.86 -8.82 -20.34
N LEU A 733 -44.87 -9.71 -20.32
CA LEU A 733 -44.49 -10.58 -21.39
C LEU A 733 -45.19 -11.95 -21.19
N HIS A 734 -45.81 -12.51 -22.27
CA HIS A 734 -46.47 -13.80 -22.23
C HIS A 734 -45.69 -14.77 -23.13
N PHE A 735 -45.12 -15.78 -22.52
CA PHE A 735 -44.40 -16.83 -23.21
C PHE A 735 -45.27 -18.09 -23.27
N ALA A 736 -45.32 -18.75 -24.45
CA ALA A 736 -45.94 -20.04 -24.61
C ALA A 736 -44.96 -21.03 -25.27
N VAL A 737 -44.88 -22.24 -24.74
CA VAL A 737 -44.01 -23.32 -25.23
C VAL A 737 -44.77 -24.18 -26.23
N LYS A 738 -44.25 -24.31 -27.45
CA LYS A 738 -44.95 -25.00 -28.57
C LYS A 738 -44.94 -26.52 -28.46
N ASN A 739 -43.95 -27.13 -27.85
CA ASN A 739 -43.86 -28.59 -27.75
C ASN A 739 -43.37 -28.98 -26.35
N ASN A 740 -44.10 -29.87 -25.73
CA ASN A 740 -43.83 -30.29 -24.39
C ASN A 740 -43.87 -31.82 -24.22
N LEU A 741 -42.70 -32.42 -24.14
CA LEU A 741 -42.59 -33.81 -23.66
C LEU A 741 -41.37 -34.05 -22.77
N SER A 742 -40.62 -33.05 -22.45
CA SER A 742 -39.39 -33.19 -21.64
C SER A 742 -39.06 -31.95 -20.85
N ARG A 743 -38.17 -32.09 -19.86
CA ARG A 743 -37.57 -30.98 -19.12
C ARG A 743 -36.94 -30.00 -20.10
N PHE A 744 -37.26 -28.71 -19.96
CA PHE A 744 -36.70 -27.67 -20.79
C PHE A 744 -36.16 -26.53 -19.92
N ASP A 745 -35.22 -25.85 -20.50
CA ASP A 745 -34.61 -24.59 -19.99
C ASP A 745 -34.43 -23.67 -21.21
N TYR A 746 -35.18 -22.58 -21.23
CA TYR A 746 -35.15 -21.63 -22.33
C TYR A 746 -34.53 -20.31 -21.85
N PRO A 747 -33.24 -20.02 -22.16
CA PRO A 747 -32.65 -18.71 -21.90
C PRO A 747 -33.09 -17.70 -22.98
N VAL A 748 -33.90 -16.74 -22.60
CA VAL A 748 -34.30 -15.60 -23.43
C VAL A 748 -33.45 -14.42 -23.09
N THR A 749 -32.58 -13.93 -23.97
CA THR A 749 -31.76 -12.78 -23.71
C THR A 749 -32.46 -11.49 -24.08
N TYR A 750 -32.32 -10.50 -23.23
CA TYR A 750 -32.96 -9.19 -23.43
C TYR A 750 -32.08 -8.02 -22.97
N LYS A 751 -32.48 -6.84 -23.43
CA LYS A 751 -32.01 -5.52 -22.95
C LYS A 751 -33.18 -4.63 -22.64
N ILE A 752 -32.93 -3.61 -21.84
CA ILE A 752 -33.92 -2.54 -21.65
C ILE A 752 -33.33 -1.21 -22.08
N TYR A 753 -34.19 -0.31 -22.50
CA TYR A 753 -33.82 1.06 -22.86
C TYR A 753 -34.41 2.06 -21.86
N ASP A 754 -33.64 3.08 -21.54
CA ASP A 754 -34.10 4.23 -20.76
C ASP A 754 -34.89 5.24 -21.60
N ALA A 755 -35.41 6.27 -20.93
CA ALA A 755 -36.18 7.32 -21.59
C ALA A 755 -35.34 8.20 -22.55
N GLU A 756 -34.02 8.18 -22.42
CA GLU A 756 -33.05 8.92 -23.25
C GLU A 756 -32.39 8.01 -24.31
N GLU A 757 -32.98 6.82 -24.54
CA GLU A 757 -32.66 5.87 -25.60
C GLU A 757 -31.34 5.09 -25.42
N LEU A 758 -30.77 5.08 -24.19
CA LEU A 758 -29.58 4.31 -23.88
C LEU A 758 -29.96 2.87 -23.48
N GLY A 759 -29.22 1.88 -23.98
CA GLY A 759 -29.49 0.46 -23.73
C GLY A 759 -28.69 -0.10 -22.56
N SER A 760 -29.29 -1.04 -21.81
CA SER A 760 -28.67 -1.74 -20.71
C SER A 760 -27.62 -2.78 -21.13
N ASN A 761 -26.99 -3.41 -20.12
CA ASN A 761 -26.37 -4.74 -20.30
C ASN A 761 -27.39 -5.76 -20.78
N THR A 762 -26.93 -6.86 -21.40
CA THR A 762 -27.75 -8.02 -21.70
C THR A 762 -28.04 -8.81 -20.44
N ALA A 763 -29.32 -9.16 -20.20
CA ALA A 763 -29.77 -10.05 -19.14
C ALA A 763 -30.54 -11.25 -19.72
N THR A 764 -30.82 -12.24 -18.90
CA THR A 764 -31.44 -13.49 -19.34
C THR A 764 -32.67 -13.82 -18.50
N ILE A 765 -33.80 -14.07 -19.18
CA ILE A 765 -34.99 -14.67 -18.59
C ILE A 765 -34.89 -16.19 -18.76
N PHE A 766 -34.67 -16.89 -17.66
CA PHE A 766 -34.64 -18.38 -17.63
C PHE A 766 -36.06 -18.92 -17.42
N LEU A 767 -36.61 -19.60 -18.44
CA LEU A 767 -37.91 -20.26 -18.37
C LEU A 767 -37.71 -21.77 -18.21
N MET A 768 -37.92 -22.27 -16.99
CA MET A 768 -37.63 -23.66 -16.64
C MET A 768 -38.91 -24.42 -16.36
N ASN A 769 -38.94 -25.71 -16.76
CA ASN A 769 -40.02 -26.65 -16.40
C ASN A 769 -39.65 -27.36 -15.08
N THR A 770 -40.41 -27.14 -14.02
CA THR A 770 -40.36 -27.98 -12.83
C THR A 770 -41.29 -29.17 -13.02
N ALA A 771 -40.74 -30.28 -13.53
CA ALA A 771 -41.47 -31.54 -13.51
C ALA A 771 -41.75 -31.93 -12.05
N GLU A 772 -43.01 -31.94 -11.62
CA GLU A 772 -43.40 -32.61 -10.39
C GLU A 772 -43.02 -34.09 -10.47
N ASN A 773 -42.07 -34.52 -9.69
CA ASN A 773 -41.79 -35.94 -9.48
C ASN A 773 -42.94 -36.55 -8.66
N THR A 774 -43.97 -37.06 -9.34
CA THR A 774 -44.95 -37.92 -8.72
C THR A 774 -44.39 -39.34 -8.59
N ASN A 775 -43.25 -39.51 -7.96
CA ASN A 775 -42.78 -40.80 -7.45
C ASN A 775 -42.33 -40.63 -6.02
N THR A 776 -43.23 -40.98 -5.11
CA THR A 776 -42.91 -41.34 -3.74
C THR A 776 -41.94 -42.50 -3.70
N SER A 777 -40.64 -42.21 -3.60
CA SER A 777 -39.67 -43.09 -3.00
C SER A 777 -38.62 -42.26 -2.30
N SER A 778 -38.55 -42.46 -0.98
CA SER A 778 -37.57 -41.97 -0.05
C SER A 778 -36.14 -42.14 -0.56
N GLY A 779 -35.46 -41.06 -0.81
CA GLY A 779 -34.06 -41.05 -1.11
C GLY A 779 -33.55 -39.61 -1.06
N GLY A 780 -32.90 -39.22 0.07
CA GLY A 780 -32.30 -37.92 0.26
C GLY A 780 -31.22 -37.68 -0.80
N GLY A 781 -31.40 -36.65 -1.59
CA GLY A 781 -30.45 -36.17 -2.58
C GLY A 781 -30.13 -34.70 -2.30
N SER A 782 -28.94 -34.44 -1.85
CA SER A 782 -28.39 -33.14 -1.53
C SER A 782 -28.33 -32.20 -2.73
N PHE A 783 -29.19 -31.20 -2.75
CA PHE A 783 -29.05 -29.99 -3.60
C PHE A 783 -28.60 -28.79 -2.81
N GLY A 784 -27.52 -28.93 -2.03
CA GLY A 784 -27.07 -27.83 -1.15
C GLY A 784 -25.62 -27.38 -1.35
N ILE A 785 -24.78 -28.15 -2.04
CA ILE A 785 -23.36 -27.93 -2.02
C ILE A 785 -22.85 -27.07 -3.19
N TYR A 786 -23.41 -27.16 -4.36
CA TYR A 786 -22.95 -26.42 -5.53
C TYR A 786 -23.37 -24.93 -5.55
N GLY A 787 -24.55 -24.60 -5.02
CA GLY A 787 -24.99 -23.19 -4.88
C GLY A 787 -24.15 -22.40 -3.87
N ILE A 788 -23.67 -23.06 -2.80
CA ILE A 788 -22.81 -22.44 -1.79
C ILE A 788 -21.40 -22.20 -2.35
N PHE A 789 -20.90 -23.07 -3.23
CA PHE A 789 -19.57 -22.87 -3.83
C PHE A 789 -19.53 -21.76 -4.88
N VAL A 790 -20.62 -21.52 -5.62
CA VAL A 790 -20.70 -20.39 -6.57
C VAL A 790 -20.79 -19.06 -5.84
N LEU A 791 -21.56 -18.97 -4.77
CA LEU A 791 -21.66 -17.76 -3.95
C LEU A 791 -20.37 -17.48 -3.15
N ALA A 792 -19.69 -18.52 -2.67
CA ALA A 792 -18.39 -18.37 -2.00
C ALA A 792 -17.27 -17.94 -2.96
N SER A 793 -17.28 -18.44 -4.21
CA SER A 793 -16.30 -18.06 -5.22
C SER A 793 -16.50 -16.62 -5.74
N LEU A 794 -17.75 -16.17 -5.85
CA LEU A 794 -18.06 -14.77 -6.18
C LEU A 794 -17.69 -13.80 -5.04
N GLY A 795 -17.90 -14.22 -3.79
CA GLY A 795 -17.47 -13.45 -2.61
C GLY A 795 -15.95 -13.34 -2.51
N LEU A 796 -15.22 -14.40 -2.82
CA LEU A 796 -13.76 -14.41 -2.84
C LEU A 796 -13.18 -13.63 -4.03
N TYR A 797 -13.81 -13.67 -5.19
CA TYR A 797 -13.40 -12.91 -6.37
C TYR A 797 -13.60 -11.39 -6.18
N ARG A 798 -14.68 -10.98 -5.51
CA ARG A 798 -14.91 -9.58 -5.12
C ARG A 798 -13.89 -9.08 -4.07
N ARG A 799 -13.48 -9.95 -3.15
CA ARG A 799 -12.48 -9.62 -2.12
C ARG A 799 -11.06 -9.46 -2.70
N TYR A 800 -10.79 -10.07 -3.86
CA TYR A 800 -9.50 -9.99 -4.55
C TYR A 800 -9.36 -8.75 -5.46
N ARG A 801 -10.48 -8.12 -5.84
CA ARG A 801 -10.49 -6.88 -6.64
C ARG A 801 -10.59 -5.59 -5.82
N MET A 802 -10.72 -5.70 -4.51
CA MET A 802 -10.74 -4.55 -3.59
C MET A 802 -9.53 -4.55 -2.63
N LYS A 803 -8.43 -5.15 -3.08
CA LYS A 803 -7.10 -4.94 -2.48
C LYS A 803 -6.22 -4.21 -3.46
#